data_a24e1d839cbb572c4567b986f587f4fe
#
_entry.id   a24e1d839cbb572c4567b986f587f4fe
#
_cell.length_a   1.000
_cell.length_b   1.000
_cell.length_c   1.000
_cell.angle_alpha   90.00
_cell.angle_beta   90.00
_cell.angle_gamma   90.00
#
_symmetry.space_group_name_H-M   'P 1'
#
loop_
_entity.id
_entity.type
_entity.pdbx_description
1 polymer ?
#
loop_
_entity_poly.entity_id
_entity_poly.type
_entity_poly.pdbx_seq_one_letter_code
_entity_poly.pdbx_strand_id
1 'polypeptide(L)'
;MVETNLPILFLRDVVLLPYNELRIEFSKDYEKKILEISERRHDNHILFVNLVDSLEERPSIRKLPKIAILGKVKTKIELPNGVVRIVVVGIDRVEVLNYIENEDNNYEAFVIPTKDYDYNELESNALKRILLKDLNNYIEISSYISNNVLGRISGVNSIARLTDIIVDEMPFDYLEKIKYVEMPNPMNRIKFIIEDLNKEMETVKLENELEDSLKEKLDLEQKNYILREKIRLIKEELNEEDIKDSEVAKLKKKVSELSLPKRVSDRLNEEINRYEFTASTSPEVAIIRNYIDWLISLPWGKSTKDNNDIEDIRKKLNDTHCGLDDVKERIVEYIAINKRNKSERAPILCLIGPPGTGKTSMAKSIAKAIKRKFVKVSVGGVHDEGEIVGHRRTYMGASPGKIIQGIKKVGVNNPVFLIDEIDKLTNDYKGDPGSALLDILDKEQNNIFQDNYIEEEFDLSNVLFILTGNDEKSIPGALKDRLEIIHLSGYTVNEKEDMVNNYIIPRFKEQYNFSDIEFTKNSIKDTIMYYTMETGVRELERCIDSVFRKVIIDSEITGNKKYVIDDISEYLGNYKYKYMYNDKGSEVGVVNTLGYTPYGGCLLKTTSAMYSGNGNITLTGSLGEVIRESVYVAMGYIKTNSVILDIDNKVFKENDFHIHFESGSVFKEGPSGGVALITSIISLIKNKPIDSNISMTGEITLRGKILPVGGIKEKILVAINNNIKTIYVPIDNKADVKEISKDIIKGIKIKYINNYLELYNDLF
;
A
#
# COMPACT_ATOMS: atom_id res chain seq x y z
N MET A 1 -28.19 38.37 -19.49
CA MET A 1 -27.76 37.97 -18.16
C MET A 1 -26.70 38.94 -17.71
N VAL A 2 -26.81 39.52 -16.54
CA VAL A 2 -25.82 40.51 -16.05
C VAL A 2 -24.69 39.70 -15.44
N GLU A 3 -23.51 39.80 -16.05
CA GLU A 3 -22.29 39.27 -15.46
C GLU A 3 -21.92 40.06 -14.22
N THR A 4 -21.69 39.42 -13.11
CA THR A 4 -21.31 40.09 -11.87
C THR A 4 -19.92 39.60 -11.46
N ASN A 5 -19.00 40.53 -11.20
CA ASN A 5 -17.70 40.22 -10.62
C ASN A 5 -17.83 40.15 -9.10
N LEU A 6 -17.35 39.09 -8.47
CA LEU A 6 -17.45 38.88 -7.04
C LEU A 6 -16.12 38.42 -6.43
N PRO A 7 -15.78 38.86 -5.21
CA PRO A 7 -14.62 38.35 -4.48
C PRO A 7 -14.89 36.93 -4.00
N ILE A 8 -13.85 36.10 -3.96
CA ILE A 8 -13.93 34.68 -3.63
C ILE A 8 -13.40 34.44 -2.23
N LEU A 9 -14.13 33.60 -1.50
CA LEU A 9 -13.68 33.02 -0.23
C LEU A 9 -13.72 31.53 -0.31
N PHE A 10 -12.56 30.90 -0.05
CA PHE A 10 -12.44 29.45 -0.08
C PHE A 10 -12.90 28.80 1.22
N LEU A 11 -13.79 27.81 1.11
CA LEU A 11 -14.25 27.00 2.22
C LEU A 11 -13.48 25.68 2.27
N ARG A 12 -13.13 25.26 3.49
CA ARG A 12 -12.44 23.99 3.79
C ARG A 12 -13.18 23.33 4.93
N ASP A 13 -13.38 22.03 4.82
CA ASP A 13 -14.05 21.18 5.82
C ASP A 13 -15.51 21.57 6.16
N VAL A 14 -16.02 22.63 5.57
CA VAL A 14 -17.41 23.08 5.72
C VAL A 14 -17.99 23.46 4.35
N VAL A 15 -19.28 23.24 4.18
CA VAL A 15 -20.00 23.54 2.92
C VAL A 15 -21.13 24.52 3.21
N LEU A 16 -21.16 25.59 2.45
CA LEU A 16 -22.31 26.51 2.46
C LEU A 16 -23.30 26.05 1.38
N LEU A 17 -24.54 25.85 1.77
CA LEU A 17 -25.65 25.56 0.85
C LEU A 17 -26.60 26.77 0.72
N PRO A 18 -27.33 26.89 -0.37
CA PRO A 18 -28.36 27.94 -0.49
C PRO A 18 -29.39 27.84 0.63
N TYR A 19 -29.83 28.99 1.13
CA TYR A 19 -30.82 29.16 2.23
C TYR A 19 -30.32 28.76 3.62
N ASN A 20 -29.08 28.30 3.76
CA ASN A 20 -28.50 27.89 5.06
C ASN A 20 -27.60 29.00 5.63
N GLU A 21 -27.49 29.00 6.95
CA GLU A 21 -26.59 29.89 7.67
C GLU A 21 -25.37 29.10 8.14
N LEU A 22 -24.19 29.67 7.86
CA LEU A 22 -22.93 29.09 8.29
C LEU A 22 -22.15 30.11 9.13
N ARG A 23 -21.55 29.66 10.22
CA ARG A 23 -20.63 30.44 11.06
C ARG A 23 -19.22 30.06 10.72
N ILE A 24 -18.40 31.03 10.32
CA ILE A 24 -17.03 30.78 9.88
C ILE A 24 -16.11 31.72 10.65
N GLU A 25 -14.94 31.22 11.02
CA GLU A 25 -13.88 31.98 11.68
C GLU A 25 -12.63 32.03 10.79
N PHE A 26 -12.05 33.22 10.68
CA PHE A 26 -10.87 33.47 9.89
C PHE A 26 -9.78 34.16 10.71
N SER A 27 -8.55 33.76 10.48
CA SER A 27 -7.38 34.37 11.11
C SER A 27 -6.42 35.02 10.10
N LYS A 28 -6.54 34.67 8.81
CA LYS A 28 -5.59 35.13 7.76
C LYS A 28 -5.96 36.54 7.25
N ASP A 29 -4.95 37.36 7.00
CA ASP A 29 -5.13 38.75 6.60
C ASP A 29 -5.76 38.89 5.21
N TYR A 30 -5.55 37.95 4.28
CA TYR A 30 -6.18 38.02 2.96
C TYR A 30 -7.70 37.81 3.05
N GLU A 31 -8.17 36.94 3.95
CA GLU A 31 -9.62 36.70 4.16
C GLU A 31 -10.31 37.93 4.73
N LYS A 32 -9.64 38.67 5.62
CA LYS A 32 -10.12 39.94 6.15
C LYS A 32 -10.25 41.02 5.05
N LYS A 33 -9.26 41.07 4.14
CA LYS A 33 -9.34 41.99 2.97
C LYS A 33 -10.51 41.67 2.05
N ILE A 34 -10.80 40.41 1.80
CA ILE A 34 -11.94 39.94 1.01
C ILE A 34 -13.25 40.46 1.61
N LEU A 35 -13.39 40.31 2.95
CA LEU A 35 -14.58 40.82 3.66
C LEU A 35 -14.72 42.34 3.51
N GLU A 36 -13.64 43.12 3.62
CA GLU A 36 -13.68 44.58 3.42
C GLU A 36 -14.03 44.95 1.99
N ILE A 37 -13.52 44.23 0.99
CA ILE A 37 -13.87 44.45 -0.43
C ILE A 37 -15.35 44.16 -0.66
N SER A 38 -15.88 43.10 -0.10
CA SER A 38 -17.29 42.73 -0.24
C SER A 38 -18.21 43.76 0.39
N GLU A 39 -17.87 44.28 1.55
CA GLU A 39 -18.62 45.33 2.27
C GLU A 39 -18.66 46.64 1.50
N ARG A 40 -17.51 47.06 0.92
CA ARG A 40 -17.39 48.33 0.22
C ARG A 40 -17.96 48.34 -1.21
N ARG A 41 -17.87 47.23 -1.95
CA ARG A 41 -18.15 47.18 -3.39
C ARG A 41 -19.27 46.24 -3.81
N HIS A 42 -19.62 45.23 -2.95
CA HIS A 42 -20.51 44.15 -3.35
C HIS A 42 -21.68 43.92 -2.39
N ASP A 43 -22.08 44.91 -1.61
CA ASP A 43 -23.20 44.80 -0.63
C ASP A 43 -23.14 43.54 0.24
N ASN A 44 -21.94 43.21 0.77
CA ASN A 44 -21.66 42.03 1.55
C ASN A 44 -21.86 40.69 0.83
N HIS A 45 -21.88 40.68 -0.50
CA HIS A 45 -21.96 39.48 -1.30
C HIS A 45 -20.55 38.93 -1.57
N ILE A 46 -20.38 37.66 -1.39
CA ILE A 46 -19.12 36.89 -1.57
C ILE A 46 -19.45 35.59 -2.29
N LEU A 47 -18.55 35.20 -3.18
CA LEU A 47 -18.59 33.84 -3.77
C LEU A 47 -17.86 32.86 -2.91
N PHE A 48 -18.56 31.84 -2.45
CA PHE A 48 -18.01 30.77 -1.64
C PHE A 48 -17.69 29.56 -2.53
N VAL A 49 -16.42 29.16 -2.51
CA VAL A 49 -15.87 28.05 -3.32
C VAL A 49 -15.30 27.00 -2.41
N ASN A 50 -15.78 25.78 -2.52
CA ASN A 50 -15.29 24.64 -1.75
C ASN A 50 -14.03 24.05 -2.42
N LEU A 51 -13.00 23.75 -1.63
CA LEU A 51 -11.78 23.09 -2.09
C LEU A 51 -11.83 21.60 -1.76
N VAL A 52 -11.59 20.77 -2.75
CA VAL A 52 -11.52 19.30 -2.57
C VAL A 52 -10.29 18.91 -1.73
N ASP A 53 -9.19 19.62 -1.90
CA ASP A 53 -7.99 19.45 -1.07
C ASP A 53 -7.94 20.56 -0.02
N SER A 54 -8.22 20.21 1.23
CA SER A 54 -8.25 21.14 2.36
C SER A 54 -6.86 21.71 2.73
N LEU A 55 -5.78 21.08 2.29
CA LEU A 55 -4.39 21.48 2.57
C LEU A 55 -3.84 22.45 1.52
N GLU A 56 -4.48 22.59 0.36
CA GLU A 56 -4.02 23.48 -0.70
C GLU A 56 -4.29 24.94 -0.31
N GLU A 57 -3.26 25.70 0.09
CA GLU A 57 -3.42 27.10 0.52
C GLU A 57 -3.75 28.02 -0.63
N ARG A 58 -3.21 27.78 -1.82
CA ARG A 58 -3.46 28.55 -3.05
C ARG A 58 -3.82 27.62 -4.20
N PRO A 59 -5.12 27.40 -4.43
CA PRO A 59 -5.56 26.51 -5.48
C PRO A 59 -5.27 27.09 -6.87
N SER A 60 -4.84 26.23 -7.78
CA SER A 60 -4.70 26.61 -9.19
C SER A 60 -6.08 26.92 -9.79
N ILE A 61 -6.21 28.04 -10.49
CA ILE A 61 -7.45 28.47 -11.16
C ILE A 61 -8.08 27.35 -12.03
N ARG A 62 -7.25 26.48 -12.63
CA ARG A 62 -7.72 25.37 -13.48
C ARG A 62 -8.42 24.25 -12.73
N LYS A 63 -8.23 24.16 -11.42
CA LYS A 63 -8.82 23.11 -10.57
C LYS A 63 -10.09 23.57 -9.86
N LEU A 64 -10.44 24.86 -9.96
CA LEU A 64 -11.61 25.40 -9.28
C LEU A 64 -12.92 24.96 -9.94
N PRO A 65 -13.99 24.73 -9.14
CA PRO A 65 -15.26 24.22 -9.62
C PRO A 65 -15.99 25.25 -10.50
N LYS A 66 -16.79 24.78 -11.43
CA LYS A 66 -17.63 25.66 -12.29
C LYS A 66 -18.89 26.17 -11.61
N ILE A 67 -19.31 25.53 -10.53
CA ILE A 67 -20.49 25.96 -9.76
C ILE A 67 -20.00 26.32 -8.35
N ALA A 68 -20.48 27.47 -7.88
CA ALA A 68 -20.15 27.94 -6.54
C ALA A 68 -21.40 28.55 -5.88
N ILE A 69 -21.31 28.91 -4.61
CA ILE A 69 -22.42 29.47 -3.85
C ILE A 69 -22.23 30.99 -3.68
N LEU A 70 -23.20 31.74 -4.13
CA LEU A 70 -23.33 33.15 -3.79
C LEU A 70 -23.86 33.26 -2.35
N GLY A 71 -23.11 33.87 -1.47
CA GLY A 71 -23.54 34.09 -0.10
C GLY A 71 -23.49 35.58 0.28
N LYS A 72 -24.25 35.93 1.32
CA LYS A 72 -24.27 37.27 1.92
C LYS A 72 -23.86 37.22 3.37
N VAL A 73 -22.91 38.03 3.77
CA VAL A 73 -22.49 38.20 5.14
C VAL A 73 -23.57 38.98 5.92
N LYS A 74 -24.16 38.34 6.94
CA LYS A 74 -25.17 38.94 7.83
C LYS A 74 -24.54 39.72 8.97
N THR A 75 -23.56 39.13 9.62
CA THR A 75 -22.88 39.69 10.79
C THR A 75 -21.40 39.44 10.72
N LYS A 76 -20.61 40.42 11.15
CA LYS A 76 -19.16 40.35 11.29
C LYS A 76 -18.81 40.75 12.72
N ILE A 77 -18.02 39.94 13.41
CA ILE A 77 -17.56 40.18 14.78
C ILE A 77 -16.05 39.97 14.80
N GLU A 78 -15.31 40.97 15.24
CA GLU A 78 -13.87 40.89 15.46
C GLU A 78 -13.63 40.46 16.91
N LEU A 79 -12.87 39.35 17.10
CA LEU A 79 -12.52 38.83 18.39
C LEU A 79 -11.19 39.42 18.88
N PRO A 80 -10.95 39.51 20.22
CA PRO A 80 -9.74 40.13 20.78
C PRO A 80 -8.42 39.48 20.35
N ASN A 81 -8.45 38.22 19.86
CA ASN A 81 -7.30 37.49 19.36
C ASN A 81 -6.99 37.73 17.88
N GLY A 82 -7.66 38.71 17.25
CA GLY A 82 -7.50 39.05 15.83
C GLY A 82 -8.21 38.08 14.86
N VAL A 83 -8.99 37.14 15.35
CA VAL A 83 -9.86 36.29 14.55
C VAL A 83 -11.14 37.03 14.21
N VAL A 84 -11.60 36.94 12.97
CA VAL A 84 -12.87 37.48 12.52
C VAL A 84 -13.87 36.33 12.39
N ARG A 85 -15.00 36.46 13.08
CA ARG A 85 -16.12 35.53 12.97
C ARG A 85 -17.22 36.19 12.14
N ILE A 86 -17.69 35.48 11.12
CA ILE A 86 -18.81 35.92 10.30
C ILE A 86 -19.96 34.91 10.34
N VAL A 87 -21.16 35.43 10.14
CA VAL A 87 -22.34 34.61 9.85
C VAL A 87 -22.73 34.90 8.41
N VAL A 88 -22.74 33.88 7.59
CA VAL A 88 -23.10 34.00 6.17
C VAL A 88 -24.34 33.20 5.86
N VAL A 89 -25.11 33.67 4.90
CA VAL A 89 -26.27 32.95 4.36
C VAL A 89 -26.04 32.68 2.88
N GLY A 90 -26.18 31.42 2.51
CA GLY A 90 -26.19 31.04 1.11
C GLY A 90 -27.44 31.56 0.42
N ILE A 91 -27.27 32.26 -0.71
CA ILE A 91 -28.35 32.81 -1.48
C ILE A 91 -28.76 31.84 -2.59
N ASP A 92 -27.84 31.55 -3.49
CA ASP A 92 -28.11 30.70 -4.66
C ASP A 92 -26.82 30.08 -5.20
N ARG A 93 -26.97 29.10 -6.09
CA ARG A 93 -25.87 28.59 -6.93
C ARG A 93 -25.64 29.50 -8.11
N VAL A 94 -24.37 29.70 -8.44
CA VAL A 94 -23.99 30.50 -9.61
C VAL A 94 -22.99 29.74 -10.46
N GLU A 95 -23.06 29.93 -11.75
CA GLU A 95 -22.07 29.37 -12.67
C GLU A 95 -20.92 30.35 -12.84
N VAL A 96 -19.70 29.86 -12.65
CA VAL A 96 -18.49 30.65 -12.79
C VAL A 96 -18.01 30.59 -14.24
N LEU A 97 -17.96 31.73 -14.88
CA LEU A 97 -17.47 31.88 -16.25
C LEU A 97 -15.95 31.93 -16.30
N ASN A 98 -15.36 32.71 -15.41
CA ASN A 98 -13.91 32.85 -15.33
C ASN A 98 -13.47 33.22 -13.92
N TYR A 99 -12.33 32.65 -13.51
CA TYR A 99 -11.62 33.00 -12.29
C TYR A 99 -10.44 33.92 -12.62
N ILE A 100 -10.22 34.95 -11.83
CA ILE A 100 -9.14 35.93 -12.01
C ILE A 100 -8.39 36.05 -10.68
N GLU A 101 -7.07 36.10 -10.75
CA GLU A 101 -6.22 36.49 -9.64
C GLU A 101 -5.73 37.91 -9.86
N ASN A 102 -6.00 38.80 -8.90
CA ASN A 102 -5.63 40.21 -8.97
C ASN A 102 -4.15 40.41 -8.65
N GLU A 103 -3.62 41.60 -8.96
CA GLU A 103 -2.27 42.04 -8.60
C GLU A 103 -1.98 41.93 -7.08
N ASP A 104 -3.03 42.04 -6.24
CA ASP A 104 -2.97 41.88 -4.78
C ASP A 104 -3.05 40.41 -4.31
N ASN A 105 -2.96 39.44 -5.22
CA ASN A 105 -3.11 37.99 -4.96
C ASN A 105 -4.47 37.59 -4.36
N ASN A 106 -5.54 38.35 -4.61
CA ASN A 106 -6.91 37.98 -4.26
C ASN A 106 -7.61 37.35 -5.48
N TYR A 107 -8.48 36.38 -5.21
CA TYR A 107 -9.27 35.75 -6.26
C TYR A 107 -10.61 36.42 -6.41
N GLU A 108 -10.99 36.67 -7.66
CA GLU A 108 -12.31 37.15 -8.06
C GLU A 108 -12.87 36.26 -9.15
N ALA A 109 -14.18 36.24 -9.32
CA ALA A 109 -14.82 35.49 -10.37
C ALA A 109 -15.94 36.27 -11.06
N PHE A 110 -16.02 36.11 -12.36
CA PHE A 110 -17.21 36.48 -13.12
C PHE A 110 -18.24 35.37 -13.06
N VAL A 111 -19.41 35.67 -12.53
CA VAL A 111 -20.48 34.71 -12.32
C VAL A 111 -21.75 35.12 -13.04
N ILE A 112 -22.52 34.13 -13.41
CA ILE A 112 -23.89 34.26 -13.92
C ILE A 112 -24.83 33.37 -13.08
N PRO A 113 -26.09 33.75 -12.91
CA PRO A 113 -27.08 32.86 -12.31
C PRO A 113 -27.15 31.54 -13.08
N THR A 114 -27.30 30.44 -12.34
CA THR A 114 -27.58 29.14 -12.96
C THR A 114 -28.88 29.21 -13.77
N LYS A 115 -28.95 28.44 -14.85
CA LYS A 115 -30.14 28.35 -15.69
C LYS A 115 -31.35 27.87 -14.88
N ASP A 116 -32.51 28.46 -15.13
CA ASP A 116 -33.77 27.92 -14.66
C ASP A 116 -34.00 26.57 -15.37
N TYR A 117 -34.33 25.56 -14.59
CA TYR A 117 -34.63 24.22 -15.10
C TYR A 117 -36.13 24.00 -15.13
N ASP A 118 -36.68 23.86 -16.33
CA ASP A 118 -38.05 23.41 -16.50
C ASP A 118 -38.17 21.92 -16.18
N TYR A 119 -39.08 21.57 -15.30
CA TYR A 119 -39.34 20.21 -14.92
C TYR A 119 -40.84 19.89 -14.84
N ASN A 120 -41.20 18.65 -15.08
CA ASN A 120 -42.58 18.20 -15.00
C ASN A 120 -43.07 18.22 -13.55
N GLU A 121 -44.12 18.98 -13.31
CA GLU A 121 -44.74 19.09 -11.97
C GLU A 121 -45.18 17.72 -11.38
N LEU A 122 -45.67 16.82 -12.20
CA LEU A 122 -46.10 15.48 -11.76
C LEU A 122 -44.91 14.65 -11.28
N GLU A 123 -43.80 14.63 -12.03
CA GLU A 123 -42.55 13.94 -11.65
C GLU A 123 -41.96 14.56 -10.39
N SER A 124 -41.93 15.87 -10.34
CA SER A 124 -41.48 16.66 -9.21
C SER A 124 -42.21 16.31 -7.91
N ASN A 125 -43.54 16.30 -7.96
CA ASN A 125 -44.37 15.97 -6.81
C ASN A 125 -44.25 14.50 -6.41
N ALA A 126 -44.06 13.59 -7.35
CA ALA A 126 -43.83 12.18 -7.07
C ALA A 126 -42.51 11.96 -6.33
N LEU A 127 -41.40 12.54 -6.82
CA LEU A 127 -40.10 12.45 -6.18
C LEU A 127 -40.07 13.12 -4.80
N LYS A 128 -40.76 14.26 -4.64
CA LYS A 128 -40.91 14.90 -3.33
C LYS A 128 -41.60 13.97 -2.30
N ARG A 129 -42.65 13.26 -2.74
CA ARG A 129 -43.36 12.31 -1.84
C ARG A 129 -42.46 11.13 -1.45
N ILE A 130 -41.71 10.58 -2.41
CA ILE A 130 -40.76 9.50 -2.16
C ILE A 130 -39.69 9.96 -1.17
N LEU A 131 -39.04 11.09 -1.42
CA LEU A 131 -38.02 11.64 -0.57
C LEU A 131 -38.51 11.88 0.86
N LEU A 132 -39.71 12.49 1.03
CA LEU A 132 -40.27 12.74 2.35
C LEU A 132 -40.62 11.44 3.11
N LYS A 133 -41.07 10.42 2.39
CA LYS A 133 -41.33 9.09 2.96
C LYS A 133 -40.04 8.43 3.42
N ASP A 134 -39.02 8.42 2.58
CA ASP A 134 -37.74 7.78 2.90
C ASP A 134 -37.02 8.54 4.02
N LEU A 135 -37.10 9.87 4.04
CA LEU A 135 -36.58 10.69 5.15
C LEU A 135 -37.29 10.39 6.48
N ASN A 136 -38.61 10.21 6.48
CA ASN A 136 -39.33 9.83 7.67
C ASN A 136 -38.87 8.45 8.17
N ASN A 137 -38.74 7.48 7.26
CA ASN A 137 -38.24 6.14 7.60
C ASN A 137 -36.81 6.21 8.19
N TYR A 138 -35.95 7.06 7.61
CA TYR A 138 -34.59 7.26 8.11
C TYR A 138 -34.57 7.86 9.51
N ILE A 139 -35.41 8.89 9.78
CA ILE A 139 -35.50 9.53 11.10
C ILE A 139 -36.03 8.56 12.19
N GLU A 140 -36.88 7.60 11.81
CA GLU A 140 -37.38 6.58 12.75
C GLU A 140 -36.29 5.58 13.18
N ILE A 141 -35.34 5.26 12.28
CA ILE A 141 -34.30 4.24 12.55
C ILE A 141 -32.97 4.84 12.99
N SER A 142 -32.75 6.14 12.81
CA SER A 142 -31.49 6.84 13.01
C SER A 142 -31.59 7.86 14.12
N SER A 143 -30.55 7.95 14.96
CA SER A 143 -30.40 9.00 15.96
C SER A 143 -29.65 10.25 15.44
N TYR A 144 -29.20 10.22 14.19
CA TYR A 144 -28.33 11.29 13.62
C TYR A 144 -29.10 12.55 13.22
N ILE A 145 -30.40 12.45 12.93
CA ILE A 145 -31.23 13.60 12.52
C ILE A 145 -32.32 13.86 13.55
N SER A 146 -32.47 15.14 13.91
CA SER A 146 -33.52 15.56 14.83
C SER A 146 -34.89 15.62 14.14
N ASN A 147 -35.96 15.23 14.86
CA ASN A 147 -37.36 15.38 14.43
C ASN A 147 -37.74 16.85 14.03
N ASN A 148 -36.98 17.85 14.48
CA ASN A 148 -37.18 19.25 14.12
C ASN A 148 -36.99 19.52 12.62
N VAL A 149 -36.25 18.67 11.90
CA VAL A 149 -36.06 18.79 10.45
C VAL A 149 -37.38 18.68 9.69
N LEU A 150 -38.26 17.78 10.10
CA LEU A 150 -39.60 17.64 9.51
C LEU A 150 -40.43 18.92 9.61
N GLY A 151 -40.27 19.67 10.70
CA GLY A 151 -40.90 20.97 10.89
C GLY A 151 -40.32 22.05 9.94
N ARG A 152 -39.02 22.01 9.67
CA ARG A 152 -38.36 22.97 8.76
C ARG A 152 -38.70 22.74 7.30
N ILE A 153 -38.94 21.52 6.88
CA ILE A 153 -39.27 21.15 5.50
C ILE A 153 -40.78 21.15 5.22
N SER A 154 -41.64 21.05 6.28
CA SER A 154 -43.09 21.10 6.14
C SER A 154 -43.52 22.51 5.71
N GLY A 155 -43.92 22.68 4.46
CA GLY A 155 -44.29 23.95 3.89
C GLY A 155 -43.31 24.51 2.85
N VAL A 156 -42.20 23.82 2.63
CA VAL A 156 -41.29 24.17 1.53
C VAL A 156 -41.82 23.62 0.20
N ASN A 157 -42.24 24.50 -0.68
CA ASN A 157 -42.78 24.13 -2.00
C ASN A 157 -41.67 23.92 -3.05
N SER A 158 -40.59 24.69 -2.97
CA SER A 158 -39.47 24.64 -3.90
C SER A 158 -38.63 23.35 -3.68
N ILE A 159 -38.48 22.52 -4.73
CA ILE A 159 -37.60 21.35 -4.70
C ILE A 159 -36.14 21.74 -4.46
N ALA A 160 -35.68 22.82 -5.07
CA ALA A 160 -34.33 23.33 -4.90
C ALA A 160 -34.03 23.61 -3.42
N ARG A 161 -34.94 24.34 -2.74
CA ARG A 161 -34.81 24.64 -1.31
C ARG A 161 -34.97 23.42 -0.43
N LEU A 162 -35.88 22.47 -0.77
CA LEU A 162 -36.10 21.25 -0.05
C LEU A 162 -34.85 20.38 -0.04
N THR A 163 -34.24 20.18 -1.22
CA THR A 163 -33.03 19.36 -1.36
C THR A 163 -31.86 19.96 -0.61
N ASP A 164 -31.67 21.27 -0.62
CA ASP A 164 -30.56 21.93 0.07
C ASP A 164 -30.69 21.83 1.59
N ILE A 165 -31.90 21.95 2.16
CA ILE A 165 -32.15 21.75 3.60
C ILE A 165 -31.85 20.31 4.01
N ILE A 166 -32.28 19.32 3.22
CA ILE A 166 -32.07 17.91 3.56
C ILE A 166 -30.58 17.57 3.51
N VAL A 167 -29.86 17.98 2.49
CA VAL A 167 -28.41 17.73 2.35
C VAL A 167 -27.62 18.35 3.52
N ASP A 168 -28.06 19.51 4.03
CA ASP A 168 -27.42 20.14 5.19
C ASP A 168 -27.53 19.30 6.47
N GLU A 169 -28.70 18.77 6.69
CA GLU A 169 -29.04 18.01 7.90
C GLU A 169 -28.60 16.53 7.87
N MET A 170 -28.31 16.01 6.66
CA MET A 170 -27.81 14.65 6.53
C MET A 170 -26.34 14.54 7.02
N PRO A 171 -25.96 13.41 7.61
CA PRO A 171 -24.61 13.14 8.12
C PRO A 171 -23.57 12.88 7.00
N PHE A 172 -23.76 13.50 5.84
CA PHE A 172 -22.84 13.40 4.73
C PHE A 172 -21.48 14.02 5.03
N ASP A 173 -20.44 13.41 4.54
CA ASP A 173 -19.09 13.96 4.65
C ASP A 173 -18.90 15.22 3.79
N TYR A 174 -17.77 15.89 3.99
CA TYR A 174 -17.43 17.12 3.27
C TYR A 174 -17.44 16.95 1.75
N LEU A 175 -16.86 15.85 1.25
CA LEU A 175 -16.75 15.58 -0.18
C LEU A 175 -18.09 15.20 -0.79
N GLU A 176 -18.94 14.53 -0.04
CA GLU A 176 -20.31 14.22 -0.45
C GLU A 176 -21.15 15.50 -0.58
N LYS A 177 -21.08 16.40 0.42
CA LYS A 177 -21.79 17.68 0.36
C LYS A 177 -21.33 18.56 -0.81
N ILE A 178 -20.05 18.55 -1.17
CA ILE A 178 -19.53 19.26 -2.36
C ILE A 178 -20.22 18.78 -3.65
N LYS A 179 -20.42 17.47 -3.83
CA LYS A 179 -21.12 16.94 -5.01
C LYS A 179 -22.50 17.58 -5.20
N TYR A 180 -23.21 17.81 -4.11
CA TYR A 180 -24.52 18.46 -4.14
C TYR A 180 -24.45 19.96 -4.43
N VAL A 181 -23.37 20.64 -4.06
CA VAL A 181 -23.12 22.03 -4.48
C VAL A 181 -22.96 22.10 -6.00
N GLU A 182 -22.19 21.17 -6.58
CA GLU A 182 -21.88 21.12 -8.00
C GLU A 182 -23.05 20.66 -8.90
N MET A 183 -24.19 20.27 -8.30
CA MET A 183 -25.41 19.87 -9.04
C MET A 183 -26.42 21.01 -9.09
N PRO A 184 -26.43 21.84 -10.13
CA PRO A 184 -27.38 22.95 -10.23
C PRO A 184 -28.83 22.51 -10.49
N ASN A 185 -29.04 21.35 -11.16
CA ASN A 185 -30.38 20.84 -11.46
C ASN A 185 -31.06 20.21 -10.25
N PRO A 186 -32.16 20.77 -9.72
CA PRO A 186 -32.86 20.26 -8.54
C PRO A 186 -33.43 18.86 -8.72
N MET A 187 -33.83 18.49 -9.95
CA MET A 187 -34.36 17.15 -10.24
C MET A 187 -33.27 16.06 -10.17
N ASN A 188 -32.06 16.39 -10.53
CA ASN A 188 -30.94 15.47 -10.35
C ASN A 188 -30.59 15.33 -8.88
N ARG A 189 -30.52 16.47 -8.14
CA ARG A 189 -30.23 16.44 -6.71
C ARG A 189 -31.22 15.57 -5.93
N ILE A 190 -32.52 15.71 -6.19
CA ILE A 190 -33.54 14.91 -5.46
C ILE A 190 -33.39 13.42 -5.72
N LYS A 191 -33.04 13.01 -6.95
CA LYS A 191 -32.79 11.61 -7.29
C LYS A 191 -31.55 11.07 -6.55
N PHE A 192 -30.47 11.82 -6.56
CA PHE A 192 -29.25 11.46 -5.81
C PHE A 192 -29.46 11.39 -4.31
N ILE A 193 -30.22 12.34 -3.71
CA ILE A 193 -30.54 12.29 -2.29
C ILE A 193 -31.34 11.03 -1.94
N ILE A 194 -32.29 10.63 -2.78
CA ILE A 194 -33.07 9.41 -2.55
C ILE A 194 -32.15 8.17 -2.59
N GLU A 195 -31.21 8.13 -3.52
CA GLU A 195 -30.24 7.02 -3.61
C GLU A 195 -29.32 6.98 -2.39
N ASP A 196 -28.75 8.12 -2.01
CA ASP A 196 -27.81 8.18 -0.89
C ASP A 196 -28.53 7.98 0.45
N LEU A 197 -29.76 8.48 0.61
CA LEU A 197 -30.60 8.24 1.78
C LEU A 197 -30.93 6.74 1.95
N ASN A 198 -31.17 6.02 0.84
CA ASN A 198 -31.40 4.58 0.89
C ASN A 198 -30.14 3.80 1.30
N LYS A 199 -28.96 4.21 0.86
CA LYS A 199 -27.68 3.63 1.30
C LYS A 199 -27.45 3.87 2.79
N GLU A 200 -27.69 5.10 3.26
CA GLU A 200 -27.60 5.44 4.67
C GLU A 200 -28.56 4.64 5.53
N MET A 201 -29.79 4.43 5.06
CA MET A 201 -30.76 3.57 5.76
C MET A 201 -30.28 2.12 5.91
N GLU A 202 -29.61 1.57 4.89
CA GLU A 202 -29.02 0.23 4.96
C GLU A 202 -27.86 0.19 5.97
N THR A 203 -27.03 1.23 5.98
CA THR A 203 -25.90 1.34 6.92
C THR A 203 -26.40 1.40 8.35
N VAL A 204 -27.36 2.28 8.66
CA VAL A 204 -27.92 2.43 10.01
C VAL A 204 -28.64 1.16 10.48
N LYS A 205 -29.30 0.43 9.59
CA LYS A 205 -29.88 -0.88 9.95
C LYS A 205 -28.83 -1.89 10.36
N LEU A 206 -27.73 -1.96 9.61
CA LEU A 206 -26.60 -2.83 9.96
C LEU A 206 -25.93 -2.42 11.28
N GLU A 207 -25.78 -1.12 11.53
CA GLU A 207 -25.27 -0.60 12.81
C GLU A 207 -26.16 -1.02 13.97
N ASN A 208 -27.46 -0.84 13.86
CA ASN A 208 -28.44 -1.24 14.88
C ASN A 208 -28.43 -2.76 15.14
N GLU A 209 -28.35 -3.59 14.08
CA GLU A 209 -28.23 -5.06 14.21
C GLU A 209 -26.93 -5.47 14.91
N LEU A 210 -25.83 -4.77 14.64
CA LEU A 210 -24.54 -5.00 15.30
C LEU A 210 -24.60 -4.55 16.77
N GLU A 211 -25.20 -3.39 17.08
CA GLU A 211 -25.39 -2.93 18.45
C GLU A 211 -26.26 -3.87 19.27
N ASP A 212 -27.36 -4.35 18.70
CA ASP A 212 -28.23 -5.31 19.38
C ASP A 212 -27.53 -6.63 19.64
N SER A 213 -26.74 -7.12 18.67
CA SER A 213 -25.92 -8.33 18.84
C SER A 213 -24.82 -8.17 19.90
N LEU A 214 -24.26 -6.96 20.03
CA LEU A 214 -23.30 -6.62 21.09
C LEU A 214 -23.98 -6.51 22.46
N LYS A 215 -25.16 -5.91 22.53
CA LYS A 215 -25.95 -5.86 23.78
C LYS A 215 -26.34 -7.24 24.28
N GLU A 216 -26.80 -8.13 23.36
CA GLU A 216 -27.11 -9.52 23.76
C GLU A 216 -25.87 -10.26 24.29
N LYS A 217 -24.68 -10.05 23.69
CA LYS A 217 -23.44 -10.62 24.23
C LYS A 217 -23.05 -10.04 25.58
N LEU A 218 -23.18 -8.73 25.76
CA LEU A 218 -22.89 -8.05 27.02
C LEU A 218 -23.88 -8.48 28.13
N ASP A 219 -25.17 -8.61 27.82
CA ASP A 219 -26.17 -9.10 28.76
C ASP A 219 -25.92 -10.56 29.14
N LEU A 220 -25.46 -11.38 28.20
CA LEU A 220 -25.07 -12.77 28.47
C LEU A 220 -23.82 -12.84 29.38
N GLU A 221 -22.84 -11.97 29.14
CA GLU A 221 -21.63 -11.87 29.98
C GLU A 221 -21.97 -11.34 31.39
N GLN A 222 -22.83 -10.31 31.51
CA GLN A 222 -23.31 -9.83 32.79
C GLN A 222 -24.11 -10.90 33.56
N LYS A 223 -24.99 -11.62 32.86
CA LYS A 223 -25.73 -12.73 33.43
C LYS A 223 -24.83 -13.85 33.93
N ASN A 224 -23.80 -14.20 33.12
CA ASN A 224 -22.78 -15.15 33.52
C ASN A 224 -21.94 -14.65 34.68
N TYR A 225 -21.62 -13.36 34.75
CA TYR A 225 -20.91 -12.75 35.85
C TYR A 225 -21.77 -12.82 37.15
N ILE A 226 -23.03 -12.43 37.09
CA ILE A 226 -23.96 -12.53 38.25
C ILE A 226 -24.14 -13.98 38.71
N LEU A 227 -24.24 -14.93 37.78
CA LEU A 227 -24.34 -16.35 38.11
C LEU A 227 -23.04 -16.85 38.77
N ARG A 228 -21.89 -16.44 38.28
CA ARG A 228 -20.59 -16.77 38.90
C ARG A 228 -20.44 -16.16 40.29
N GLU A 229 -20.92 -14.93 40.47
CA GLU A 229 -20.92 -14.24 41.77
C GLU A 229 -21.87 -14.90 42.78
N LYS A 230 -23.08 -15.32 42.33
CA LYS A 230 -23.98 -16.12 43.15
C LYS A 230 -23.37 -17.49 43.52
N ILE A 231 -22.71 -18.15 42.59
CA ILE A 231 -22.00 -19.40 42.87
C ILE A 231 -20.87 -19.16 43.89
N ARG A 232 -20.14 -18.02 43.77
CA ARG A 232 -19.11 -17.62 44.74
C ARG A 232 -19.69 -17.40 46.15
N LEU A 233 -20.77 -16.63 46.26
CA LEU A 233 -21.43 -16.38 47.56
C LEU A 233 -21.93 -17.68 48.18
N ILE A 234 -22.51 -18.58 47.38
CA ILE A 234 -22.97 -19.90 47.89
C ILE A 234 -21.75 -20.75 48.33
N LYS A 235 -20.62 -20.64 47.66
CA LYS A 235 -19.38 -21.36 48.02
C LYS A 235 -18.73 -20.75 49.26
N GLU A 236 -18.77 -19.44 49.44
CA GLU A 236 -18.35 -18.74 50.66
C GLU A 236 -19.20 -19.16 51.87
N GLU A 237 -20.55 -19.30 51.73
CA GLU A 237 -21.44 -19.81 52.77
C GLU A 237 -21.21 -21.30 53.08
N LEU A 238 -20.69 -22.08 52.10
CA LEU A 238 -20.38 -23.52 52.28
C LEU A 238 -18.97 -23.80 52.81
N ASN A 239 -18.21 -22.76 53.24
CA ASN A 239 -16.78 -22.88 53.63
C ASN A 239 -15.89 -23.57 52.63
N GLU A 240 -16.14 -23.38 51.30
CA GLU A 240 -15.24 -23.83 50.27
C GLU A 240 -14.11 -22.80 50.03
N GLU A 241 -13.29 -22.52 51.06
CA GLU A 241 -12.02 -21.77 50.95
C GLU A 241 -10.98 -22.43 50.06
N ASP A 242 -11.25 -23.68 49.66
CA ASP A 242 -10.29 -24.59 49.01
C ASP A 242 -9.92 -24.29 47.53
N ILE A 243 -10.63 -23.40 46.81
CA ILE A 243 -10.38 -23.27 45.34
C ILE A 243 -9.15 -22.41 45.07
N LYS A 244 -8.99 -21.31 45.79
CA LYS A 244 -7.83 -20.43 45.62
C LYS A 244 -6.57 -21.06 46.19
N ASP A 245 -6.66 -21.70 47.33
CA ASP A 245 -5.57 -22.45 47.94
C ASP A 245 -5.15 -23.65 47.06
N SER A 246 -6.13 -24.36 46.50
CA SER A 246 -5.87 -25.42 45.50
C SER A 246 -5.21 -24.86 44.22
N GLU A 247 -5.59 -23.64 43.77
CA GLU A 247 -4.99 -23.01 42.62
C GLU A 247 -3.56 -22.51 42.87
N VAL A 248 -3.31 -21.90 44.01
CA VAL A 248 -1.99 -21.49 44.50
C VAL A 248 -1.06 -22.71 44.64
N ALA A 249 -1.56 -23.80 45.25
CA ALA A 249 -0.82 -25.02 45.35
C ALA A 249 -0.45 -25.63 43.97
N LYS A 250 -1.38 -25.60 43.00
CA LYS A 250 -1.12 -26.00 41.60
C LYS A 250 -0.08 -25.12 40.93
N LEU A 251 -0.12 -23.80 41.18
CA LEU A 251 0.88 -22.86 40.62
C LEU A 251 2.25 -23.10 41.22
N LYS A 252 2.38 -23.23 42.54
CA LYS A 252 3.62 -23.51 43.24
C LYS A 252 4.22 -24.88 42.75
N LYS A 253 3.37 -25.87 42.51
CA LYS A 253 3.79 -27.16 41.95
C LYS A 253 4.31 -27.02 40.53
N LYS A 254 3.60 -26.30 39.65
CA LYS A 254 4.07 -26.05 38.28
C LYS A 254 5.40 -25.31 38.26
N VAL A 255 5.62 -24.33 39.12
CA VAL A 255 6.89 -23.59 39.22
C VAL A 255 8.02 -24.52 39.62
N SER A 256 7.80 -25.49 40.60
CA SER A 256 8.80 -26.45 41.02
C SER A 256 9.15 -27.50 39.96
N GLU A 257 8.21 -27.80 39.04
CA GLU A 257 8.43 -28.74 37.93
C GLU A 257 9.19 -28.11 36.72
N LEU A 258 9.24 -26.76 36.67
CA LEU A 258 9.91 -26.05 35.59
C LEU A 258 11.36 -25.72 35.94
N SER A 259 12.27 -25.91 34.97
CA SER A 259 13.67 -25.50 35.10
C SER A 259 13.79 -23.98 34.82
N LEU A 260 13.48 -23.16 35.81
CA LEU A 260 13.47 -21.72 35.69
C LEU A 260 14.82 -21.12 36.13
N PRO A 261 15.25 -19.98 35.56
CA PRO A 261 16.31 -19.18 36.14
C PRO A 261 15.94 -18.73 37.55
N LYS A 262 16.93 -18.69 38.47
CA LYS A 262 16.67 -18.35 39.88
C LYS A 262 15.87 -17.07 40.05
N ARG A 263 16.26 -16.02 39.35
CA ARG A 263 15.59 -14.70 39.40
C ARG A 263 14.09 -14.79 39.02
N VAL A 264 13.78 -15.53 37.94
CA VAL A 264 12.39 -15.73 37.49
C VAL A 264 11.59 -16.56 38.49
N SER A 265 12.24 -17.60 39.10
CA SER A 265 11.61 -18.43 40.14
C SER A 265 11.27 -17.58 41.38
N ASP A 266 12.20 -16.73 41.82
CA ASP A 266 12.02 -15.84 42.96
C ASP A 266 10.87 -14.86 42.67
N ARG A 267 10.87 -14.26 41.50
CA ARG A 267 9.79 -13.34 41.06
C ARG A 267 8.43 -14.03 40.98
N LEU A 268 8.37 -15.23 40.42
CA LEU A 268 7.12 -16.00 40.37
C LEU A 268 6.59 -16.31 41.77
N ASN A 269 7.46 -16.67 42.70
CA ASN A 269 7.04 -16.95 44.10
C ASN A 269 6.50 -15.67 44.77
N GLU A 270 7.12 -14.51 44.54
CA GLU A 270 6.61 -13.23 45.03
C GLU A 270 5.23 -12.91 44.47
N GLU A 271 5.03 -13.05 43.16
CA GLU A 271 3.75 -12.74 42.52
C GLU A 271 2.67 -13.79 42.88
N ILE A 272 3.04 -15.07 43.09
CA ILE A 272 2.10 -16.07 43.59
C ILE A 272 1.68 -15.74 45.04
N ASN A 273 2.60 -15.32 45.90
CA ASN A 273 2.26 -14.88 47.23
C ASN A 273 1.37 -13.63 47.20
N ARG A 274 1.67 -12.67 46.32
CA ARG A 274 0.82 -11.50 46.14
C ARG A 274 -0.58 -11.89 45.62
N TYR A 275 -0.67 -12.86 44.69
CA TYR A 275 -1.94 -13.43 44.24
C TYR A 275 -2.71 -14.08 45.39
N GLU A 276 -2.06 -14.83 46.30
CA GLU A 276 -2.63 -15.50 47.44
C GLU A 276 -3.29 -14.49 48.40
N PHE A 277 -2.60 -13.39 48.72
CA PHE A 277 -3.06 -12.37 49.67
C PHE A 277 -4.00 -11.29 49.07
N THR A 278 -4.12 -11.16 47.75
CA THR A 278 -4.98 -10.15 47.13
C THR A 278 -6.44 -10.63 47.17
N ALA A 279 -7.36 -9.76 47.58
CA ALA A 279 -8.80 -10.09 47.61
C ALA A 279 -9.32 -10.51 46.23
N SER A 280 -10.08 -11.57 46.15
CA SER A 280 -10.58 -12.15 44.88
C SER A 280 -11.50 -11.16 44.09
N THR A 281 -12.02 -10.15 44.76
CA THR A 281 -12.83 -9.07 44.17
C THR A 281 -12.00 -7.95 43.55
N SER A 282 -10.70 -7.91 43.79
CA SER A 282 -9.82 -6.87 43.26
C SER A 282 -9.56 -7.08 41.79
N PRO A 283 -9.67 -6.03 40.93
CA PRO A 283 -9.26 -6.09 39.53
C PRO A 283 -7.77 -6.49 39.32
N GLU A 284 -6.94 -6.25 40.35
CA GLU A 284 -5.53 -6.62 40.32
C GLU A 284 -5.29 -8.12 40.24
N VAL A 285 -6.23 -8.93 40.75
CA VAL A 285 -6.11 -10.41 40.73
C VAL A 285 -5.95 -10.94 39.31
N ALA A 286 -6.74 -10.41 38.37
CA ALA A 286 -6.65 -10.81 36.97
C ALA A 286 -5.31 -10.41 36.34
N ILE A 287 -4.79 -9.23 36.70
CA ILE A 287 -3.50 -8.72 36.19
C ILE A 287 -2.35 -9.60 36.72
N ILE A 288 -2.33 -9.87 38.02
CA ILE A 288 -1.31 -10.72 38.66
C ILE A 288 -1.39 -12.13 38.05
N ARG A 289 -2.58 -12.69 37.94
CA ARG A 289 -2.78 -14.02 37.39
C ARG A 289 -2.31 -14.14 35.95
N ASN A 290 -2.65 -13.17 35.09
CA ASN A 290 -2.15 -13.08 33.72
C ASN A 290 -0.62 -13.03 33.67
N TYR A 291 -0.01 -12.23 34.51
CA TYR A 291 1.46 -12.12 34.58
C TYR A 291 2.13 -13.43 34.95
N ILE A 292 1.61 -14.12 35.99
CA ILE A 292 2.08 -15.46 36.38
C ILE A 292 1.95 -16.44 35.23
N ASP A 293 0.82 -16.44 34.50
CA ASP A 293 0.59 -17.32 33.38
C ASP A 293 1.53 -17.02 32.20
N TRP A 294 1.89 -15.76 32.00
CA TRP A 294 2.91 -15.41 31.03
C TRP A 294 4.28 -15.97 31.40
N LEU A 295 4.76 -15.72 32.61
CA LEU A 295 6.06 -16.19 33.08
C LEU A 295 6.17 -17.73 33.04
N ILE A 296 5.14 -18.46 33.49
CA ILE A 296 5.10 -19.93 33.46
C ILE A 296 5.09 -20.48 32.01
N SER A 297 4.46 -19.75 31.08
CA SER A 297 4.27 -20.24 29.72
C SER A 297 5.48 -19.99 28.81
N LEU A 298 6.42 -19.15 29.23
CA LEU A 298 7.65 -18.91 28.46
C LEU A 298 8.59 -20.12 28.52
N PRO A 299 9.27 -20.45 27.43
CA PRO A 299 10.13 -21.61 27.33
C PRO A 299 11.53 -21.36 27.90
N TRP A 300 11.63 -21.12 29.20
CA TRP A 300 12.90 -20.93 29.89
C TRP A 300 13.80 -22.17 29.70
N GLY A 301 14.93 -21.99 29.01
CA GLY A 301 15.90 -23.05 28.77
C GLY A 301 15.46 -24.21 27.87
N LYS A 302 14.24 -24.18 27.31
CA LYS A 302 13.75 -25.22 26.40
C LYS A 302 14.21 -24.97 24.96
N SER A 303 15.12 -25.81 24.45
CA SER A 303 15.64 -25.68 23.08
C SER A 303 15.38 -26.92 22.24
N THR A 304 15.32 -26.77 20.93
CA THR A 304 15.36 -27.88 19.97
C THR A 304 16.80 -28.23 19.63
N LYS A 305 17.05 -29.51 19.29
CA LYS A 305 18.36 -29.92 18.81
C LYS A 305 18.52 -29.56 17.34
N ASP A 306 19.58 -28.83 17.04
CA ASP A 306 19.89 -28.37 15.70
C ASP A 306 20.37 -29.52 14.80
N ASN A 307 19.99 -29.42 13.52
CA ASN A 307 20.61 -30.22 12.49
C ASN A 307 21.99 -29.63 12.16
N ASN A 308 23.02 -30.42 12.28
CA ASN A 308 24.40 -29.98 12.09
C ASN A 308 25.01 -30.44 10.75
N ASP A 309 24.29 -31.20 9.96
CA ASP A 309 24.74 -31.72 8.69
C ASP A 309 24.45 -30.68 7.58
N ILE A 310 25.53 -30.08 7.07
CA ILE A 310 25.47 -29.03 6.05
C ILE A 310 24.95 -29.60 4.71
N GLU A 311 25.30 -30.86 4.38
CA GLU A 311 24.81 -31.48 3.15
C GLU A 311 23.32 -31.80 3.22
N ASP A 312 22.82 -32.26 4.36
CA ASP A 312 21.38 -32.46 4.58
C ASP A 312 20.61 -31.11 4.54
N ILE A 313 21.20 -30.08 5.12
CA ILE A 313 20.60 -28.69 5.03
C ILE A 313 20.51 -28.24 3.59
N ARG A 314 21.59 -28.35 2.81
CA ARG A 314 21.62 -27.98 1.38
C ARG A 314 20.58 -28.78 0.58
N LYS A 315 20.52 -30.10 0.79
CA LYS A 315 19.55 -30.98 0.15
C LYS A 315 18.11 -30.54 0.45
N LYS A 316 17.78 -30.28 1.72
CA LYS A 316 16.42 -29.83 2.12
C LYS A 316 16.03 -28.48 1.56
N LEU A 317 16.98 -27.55 1.43
CA LEU A 317 16.72 -26.27 0.77
C LEU A 317 16.45 -26.47 -0.73
N ASN A 318 17.17 -27.37 -1.39
CA ASN A 318 16.96 -27.71 -2.79
C ASN A 318 15.62 -28.43 -3.02
N ASP A 319 15.23 -29.30 -2.12
CA ASP A 319 13.95 -30.04 -2.20
C ASP A 319 12.74 -29.12 -2.00
N THR A 320 12.91 -27.95 -1.36
CA THR A 320 11.81 -27.04 -1.02
C THR A 320 11.68 -25.83 -1.95
N HIS A 321 12.75 -25.45 -2.65
CA HIS A 321 12.77 -24.28 -3.53
C HIS A 321 13.49 -24.62 -4.84
N CYS A 322 12.88 -24.19 -5.95
CA CYS A 322 13.47 -24.27 -7.28
C CYS A 322 14.32 -23.02 -7.55
N GLY A 323 15.48 -23.17 -8.19
CA GLY A 323 16.40 -22.07 -8.47
C GLY A 323 16.97 -21.42 -7.19
N LEU A 324 17.38 -20.16 -7.29
CA LEU A 324 17.96 -19.36 -6.20
C LEU A 324 19.24 -20.00 -5.61
N ASP A 325 20.07 -20.66 -6.44
CA ASP A 325 21.20 -21.47 -5.97
C ASP A 325 22.23 -20.62 -5.23
N ASP A 326 22.54 -19.42 -5.72
CA ASP A 326 23.44 -18.48 -5.04
C ASP A 326 22.92 -18.06 -3.68
N VAL A 327 21.59 -17.84 -3.57
CA VAL A 327 20.92 -17.48 -2.31
C VAL A 327 21.01 -18.63 -1.31
N LYS A 328 20.78 -19.88 -1.78
CA LYS A 328 20.87 -21.08 -0.93
C LYS A 328 22.29 -21.31 -0.44
N GLU A 329 23.30 -21.14 -1.29
CA GLU A 329 24.71 -21.26 -0.89
C GLU A 329 25.07 -20.22 0.16
N ARG A 330 24.73 -18.95 -0.01
CA ARG A 330 24.95 -17.90 1.00
C ARG A 330 24.25 -18.23 2.32
N ILE A 331 23.04 -18.77 2.28
CA ILE A 331 22.32 -19.22 3.49
C ILE A 331 23.08 -20.39 4.16
N VAL A 332 23.58 -21.34 3.39
CA VAL A 332 24.36 -22.46 3.92
C VAL A 332 25.68 -21.98 4.53
N GLU A 333 26.37 -21.07 3.86
CA GLU A 333 27.60 -20.43 4.40
C GLU A 333 27.30 -19.70 5.72
N TYR A 334 26.23 -18.90 5.75
CA TYR A 334 25.78 -18.20 6.95
C TYR A 334 25.50 -19.15 8.12
N ILE A 335 24.79 -20.26 7.87
CA ILE A 335 24.51 -21.27 8.89
C ILE A 335 25.81 -21.94 9.38
N ALA A 336 26.74 -22.21 8.45
CA ALA A 336 28.03 -22.84 8.79
C ALA A 336 28.91 -21.91 9.65
N ILE A 337 28.95 -20.60 9.35
CA ILE A 337 29.68 -19.59 10.11
C ILE A 337 29.08 -19.44 11.51
N ASN A 338 27.77 -19.25 11.60
CA ASN A 338 27.06 -19.12 12.89
C ASN A 338 27.27 -20.32 13.81
N LYS A 339 27.47 -21.51 13.23
CA LYS A 339 27.78 -22.73 13.99
C LYS A 339 29.17 -22.72 14.55
N ARG A 340 30.19 -22.23 13.82
CA ARG A 340 31.59 -22.21 14.26
C ARG A 340 31.89 -21.12 15.29
N ASN A 341 31.32 -19.92 15.07
CA ASN A 341 31.61 -18.73 15.85
C ASN A 341 30.39 -18.36 16.71
N LYS A 342 30.18 -19.07 17.82
CA LYS A 342 29.11 -18.73 18.79
C LYS A 342 29.33 -17.39 19.49
N SER A 343 30.54 -16.85 19.47
CA SER A 343 30.96 -15.65 20.21
C SER A 343 31.19 -14.39 19.33
N GLU A 344 31.22 -14.51 18.00
CA GLU A 344 31.43 -13.36 17.11
C GLU A 344 30.14 -12.85 16.49
N ARG A 345 30.12 -11.55 16.19
CA ARG A 345 29.03 -10.81 15.55
C ARG A 345 28.73 -11.35 14.16
N ALA A 346 28.03 -12.48 14.04
CA ALA A 346 27.49 -12.83 12.73
C ALA A 346 26.39 -11.84 12.37
N PRO A 347 26.43 -11.22 11.19
CA PRO A 347 25.40 -10.32 10.74
C PRO A 347 24.05 -11.04 10.68
N ILE A 348 22.95 -10.29 10.71
CA ILE A 348 21.61 -10.85 10.70
C ILE A 348 21.15 -11.01 9.26
N LEU A 349 20.63 -12.19 8.93
CA LEU A 349 20.16 -12.49 7.58
C LEU A 349 18.92 -11.67 7.22
N CYS A 350 19.04 -10.90 6.15
CA CYS A 350 17.93 -10.10 5.60
C CYS A 350 17.66 -10.47 4.15
N LEU A 351 16.44 -10.94 3.86
CA LEU A 351 16.00 -11.32 2.52
C LEU A 351 15.22 -10.17 1.89
N ILE A 352 15.78 -9.54 0.88
CA ILE A 352 15.18 -8.41 0.16
C ILE A 352 14.78 -8.85 -1.25
N GLY A 353 13.62 -8.41 -1.71
CA GLY A 353 13.20 -8.68 -3.09
C GLY A 353 11.71 -8.41 -3.30
N PRO A 354 11.23 -8.48 -4.54
CA PRO A 354 9.84 -8.23 -4.88
C PRO A 354 8.85 -9.13 -4.13
N PRO A 355 7.58 -8.73 -4.02
CA PRO A 355 6.56 -9.58 -3.42
C PRO A 355 6.38 -10.89 -4.22
N GLY A 356 6.15 -12.01 -3.51
CA GLY A 356 5.93 -13.31 -4.16
C GLY A 356 7.19 -14.06 -4.57
N THR A 357 8.40 -13.58 -4.26
CA THR A 357 9.68 -14.26 -4.55
C THR A 357 10.06 -15.34 -3.53
N GLY A 358 9.19 -15.66 -2.58
CA GLY A 358 9.43 -16.77 -1.66
C GLY A 358 10.23 -16.42 -0.39
N LYS A 359 10.42 -15.15 -0.04
CA LYS A 359 11.15 -14.72 1.18
C LYS A 359 10.70 -15.45 2.45
N THR A 360 9.39 -15.43 2.72
CA THR A 360 8.79 -16.09 3.89
C THR A 360 8.88 -17.61 3.81
N SER A 361 8.72 -18.19 2.62
CA SER A 361 8.85 -19.65 2.42
C SER A 361 10.30 -20.11 2.60
N MET A 362 11.27 -19.33 2.16
CA MET A 362 12.70 -19.59 2.35
C MET A 362 13.05 -19.61 3.84
N ALA A 363 12.61 -18.62 4.61
CA ALA A 363 12.81 -18.62 6.07
C ALA A 363 12.19 -19.84 6.76
N LYS A 364 11.00 -20.27 6.32
CA LYS A 364 10.36 -21.50 6.82
C LYS A 364 11.13 -22.76 6.45
N SER A 365 11.72 -22.79 5.25
CA SER A 365 12.54 -23.91 4.80
C SER A 365 13.88 -23.99 5.53
N ILE A 366 14.49 -22.82 5.82
CA ILE A 366 15.66 -22.77 6.71
C ILE A 366 15.33 -23.41 8.05
N ALA A 367 14.21 -23.00 8.67
CA ALA A 367 13.78 -23.55 9.94
C ALA A 367 13.61 -25.10 9.91
N LYS A 368 12.98 -25.62 8.85
CA LYS A 368 12.84 -27.07 8.63
C LYS A 368 14.18 -27.77 8.42
N ALA A 369 15.09 -27.16 7.64
CA ALA A 369 16.39 -27.73 7.34
C ALA A 369 17.25 -27.86 8.59
N ILE A 370 17.28 -26.86 9.45
CA ILE A 370 18.04 -26.87 10.73
C ILE A 370 17.27 -27.53 11.87
N LYS A 371 16.04 -28.02 11.65
CA LYS A 371 15.16 -28.67 12.63
C LYS A 371 14.76 -27.74 13.79
N ARG A 372 14.67 -26.44 13.57
CA ARG A 372 14.14 -25.48 14.53
C ARG A 372 12.66 -25.18 14.27
N LYS A 373 11.96 -24.80 15.31
CA LYS A 373 10.59 -24.29 15.16
C LYS A 373 10.61 -22.92 14.51
N PHE A 374 9.53 -22.59 13.82
CA PHE A 374 9.39 -21.34 13.06
C PHE A 374 8.30 -20.45 13.63
N VAL A 375 8.59 -19.17 13.77
CA VAL A 375 7.61 -18.14 14.11
C VAL A 375 7.77 -16.95 13.15
N LYS A 376 6.66 -16.37 12.79
CA LYS A 376 6.60 -15.18 11.94
C LYS A 376 5.88 -14.07 12.68
N VAL A 377 6.47 -12.88 12.69
CA VAL A 377 5.90 -11.63 13.18
C VAL A 377 6.03 -10.58 12.08
N SER A 378 4.96 -9.86 11.78
CA SER A 378 5.00 -8.72 10.87
C SER A 378 5.13 -7.43 11.68
N VAL A 379 6.05 -6.58 11.24
CA VAL A 379 6.26 -5.24 11.81
C VAL A 379 5.76 -4.15 10.85
N GLY A 380 5.20 -4.53 9.71
CA GLY A 380 4.56 -3.59 8.79
C GLY A 380 3.35 -2.93 9.44
N GLY A 381 3.34 -1.59 9.48
CA GLY A 381 2.28 -0.81 10.12
C GLY A 381 2.38 -0.71 11.65
N VAL A 382 3.50 -1.12 12.25
CA VAL A 382 3.80 -0.88 13.66
C VAL A 382 4.32 0.54 13.79
N HIS A 383 3.63 1.35 14.61
CA HIS A 383 3.97 2.74 14.89
C HIS A 383 4.40 2.96 16.35
N ASP A 384 4.13 1.99 17.22
CA ASP A 384 4.43 2.06 18.66
C ASP A 384 5.51 1.04 19.01
N GLU A 385 6.59 1.52 19.62
CA GLU A 385 7.67 0.68 20.16
C GLU A 385 7.12 -0.37 21.14
N GLY A 386 6.11 -0.02 21.93
CA GLY A 386 5.45 -0.93 22.87
C GLY A 386 4.84 -2.18 22.24
N GLU A 387 4.49 -2.15 20.94
CA GLU A 387 4.06 -3.36 20.25
C GLU A 387 5.19 -4.38 20.08
N ILE A 388 6.45 -3.94 20.02
CA ILE A 388 7.63 -4.80 19.82
C ILE A 388 8.16 -5.29 21.16
N VAL A 389 8.39 -4.35 22.11
CA VAL A 389 9.02 -4.62 23.41
C VAL A 389 8.06 -4.68 24.58
N GLY A 390 6.73 -4.62 24.33
CA GLY A 390 5.70 -4.70 25.36
C GLY A 390 5.36 -3.36 26.01
N HIS A 391 4.15 -3.25 26.54
CA HIS A 391 3.68 -2.11 27.32
C HIS A 391 3.84 -2.40 28.79
N ARG A 392 4.20 -1.36 29.57
CA ARG A 392 4.29 -1.51 31.03
C ARG A 392 2.97 -2.00 31.59
N ARG A 393 3.01 -3.03 32.47
CA ARG A 393 1.84 -3.72 33.01
C ARG A 393 0.90 -2.84 33.84
N THR A 394 1.31 -1.63 34.19
CA THR A 394 0.48 -0.64 34.87
C THR A 394 -0.62 -0.03 33.99
N TYR A 395 -0.50 -0.17 32.66
CA TYR A 395 -1.52 0.34 31.74
C TYR A 395 -2.64 -0.68 31.55
N MET A 396 -3.87 -0.19 31.49
CA MET A 396 -5.04 -1.03 31.19
C MET A 396 -4.91 -1.63 29.78
N GLY A 397 -5.04 -2.97 29.69
CA GLY A 397 -4.86 -3.66 28.41
C GLY A 397 -3.42 -3.95 28.02
N ALA A 398 -2.42 -3.71 28.89
CA ALA A 398 -1.03 -4.02 28.62
C ALA A 398 -0.82 -5.50 28.28
N SER A 399 0.06 -5.74 27.33
CA SER A 399 0.48 -7.09 26.92
C SER A 399 1.97 -7.12 26.60
N PRO A 400 2.61 -8.29 26.68
CA PRO A 400 3.99 -8.44 26.20
C PRO A 400 4.12 -8.08 24.72
N GLY A 401 5.32 -7.69 24.33
CA GLY A 401 5.64 -7.37 22.95
C GLY A 401 5.57 -8.57 22.00
N LYS A 402 5.49 -8.28 20.72
CA LYS A 402 5.38 -9.28 19.65
C LYS A 402 6.50 -10.32 19.67
N ILE A 403 7.69 -9.97 20.18
CA ILE A 403 8.83 -10.89 20.31
C ILE A 403 8.52 -11.97 21.37
N ILE A 404 8.17 -11.58 22.57
CA ILE A 404 7.83 -12.50 23.65
C ILE A 404 6.58 -13.31 23.32
N GLN A 405 5.57 -12.69 22.72
CA GLN A 405 4.39 -13.43 22.23
C GLN A 405 4.76 -14.51 21.21
N GLY A 406 5.67 -14.19 20.29
CA GLY A 406 6.19 -15.16 19.31
C GLY A 406 6.93 -16.31 19.96
N ILE A 407 7.80 -16.04 20.92
CA ILE A 407 8.55 -17.06 21.69
C ILE A 407 7.58 -17.98 22.46
N LYS A 408 6.60 -17.43 23.16
CA LYS A 408 5.56 -18.20 23.85
C LYS A 408 4.81 -19.14 22.90
N LYS A 409 4.37 -18.61 21.74
CA LYS A 409 3.63 -19.39 20.74
C LYS A 409 4.39 -20.61 20.24
N VAL A 410 5.69 -20.48 20.09
CA VAL A 410 6.56 -21.56 19.60
C VAL A 410 6.97 -22.54 20.69
N GLY A 411 7.09 -22.08 21.93
CA GLY A 411 7.41 -22.88 23.10
C GLY A 411 8.85 -23.43 23.14
N VAL A 412 9.78 -22.73 22.48
CA VAL A 412 11.24 -23.00 22.52
C VAL A 412 12.00 -21.68 22.48
N ASN A 413 13.20 -21.64 23.05
CA ASN A 413 14.03 -20.43 23.13
C ASN A 413 15.01 -20.27 21.96
N ASN A 414 15.09 -21.24 21.04
CA ASN A 414 15.96 -21.19 19.86
C ASN A 414 15.20 -21.34 18.54
N PRO A 415 14.08 -20.64 18.33
CA PRO A 415 13.35 -20.72 17.06
C PRO A 415 14.10 -19.99 15.93
N VAL A 416 13.65 -20.24 14.71
CA VAL A 416 13.84 -19.28 13.61
C VAL A 416 12.72 -18.25 13.72
N PHE A 417 13.10 -17.01 13.95
CA PHE A 417 12.18 -15.90 14.14
C PHE A 417 12.21 -14.98 12.92
N LEU A 418 11.14 -15.02 12.15
CA LEU A 418 11.00 -14.16 10.97
C LEU A 418 10.33 -12.85 11.35
N ILE A 419 11.03 -11.76 11.13
CA ILE A 419 10.49 -10.39 11.20
C ILE A 419 10.22 -9.94 9.76
N ASP A 420 8.94 -9.83 9.41
CA ASP A 420 8.50 -9.53 8.04
C ASP A 420 8.14 -8.06 7.87
N GLU A 421 8.39 -7.53 6.67
CA GLU A 421 8.05 -6.16 6.26
C GLU A 421 8.80 -5.05 7.03
N ILE A 422 10.13 -5.22 7.23
CA ILE A 422 10.95 -4.22 7.92
C ILE A 422 11.09 -2.89 7.15
N ASP A 423 10.88 -2.92 5.84
CA ASP A 423 10.87 -1.77 4.94
C ASP A 423 9.64 -0.87 5.13
N LYS A 424 8.65 -1.32 5.88
CA LYS A 424 7.44 -0.55 6.21
C LYS A 424 7.43 0.01 7.64
N LEU A 425 8.58 -0.01 8.31
CA LEU A 425 8.74 0.66 9.60
C LEU A 425 8.72 2.16 9.37
N THR A 426 7.86 2.85 10.10
CA THR A 426 7.78 4.31 10.07
C THR A 426 8.07 4.85 11.46
N ASN A 427 8.88 5.90 11.51
CA ASN A 427 9.12 6.64 12.76
C ASN A 427 7.96 7.63 12.93
N ASP A 428 7.28 7.55 14.05
CA ASP A 428 6.18 8.44 14.38
C ASP A 428 6.43 9.09 15.77
N TYR A 429 5.62 10.08 16.14
CA TYR A 429 5.69 10.77 17.44
C TYR A 429 5.52 9.85 18.67
N LYS A 430 5.09 8.60 18.47
CA LYS A 430 4.84 7.61 19.54
C LYS A 430 6.01 6.67 19.85
N GLY A 431 7.11 6.75 19.15
CA GLY A 431 8.29 5.93 19.40
C GLY A 431 9.08 5.61 18.13
N ASP A 432 10.23 4.97 18.29
CA ASP A 432 11.08 4.46 17.22
C ASP A 432 11.13 2.93 17.24
N PRO A 433 10.22 2.24 16.53
CA PRO A 433 10.24 0.78 16.43
C PRO A 433 11.55 0.24 15.85
N GLY A 434 12.25 1.04 15.04
CA GLY A 434 13.57 0.69 14.50
C GLY A 434 14.63 0.59 15.60
N SER A 435 14.62 1.50 16.55
CA SER A 435 15.53 1.48 17.70
C SER A 435 15.27 0.27 18.60
N ALA A 436 14.01 -0.05 18.89
CA ALA A 436 13.65 -1.24 19.65
C ALA A 436 14.14 -2.55 18.99
N LEU A 437 14.08 -2.62 17.66
CA LEU A 437 14.63 -3.76 16.93
C LEU A 437 16.16 -3.82 17.00
N LEU A 438 16.85 -2.69 17.04
CA LEU A 438 18.32 -2.68 17.18
C LEU A 438 18.76 -3.40 18.45
N ASP A 439 18.11 -3.14 19.58
CA ASP A 439 18.45 -3.76 20.88
C ASP A 439 18.17 -5.26 20.86
N ILE A 440 17.06 -5.70 20.26
CA ILE A 440 16.69 -7.11 20.12
C ILE A 440 17.65 -7.86 19.21
N LEU A 441 18.12 -7.21 18.17
CA LEU A 441 18.98 -7.81 17.16
C LEU A 441 20.48 -7.74 17.53
N ASP A 442 20.84 -6.91 18.49
CA ASP A 442 22.22 -6.82 18.96
C ASP A 442 22.59 -8.03 19.83
N LYS A 443 23.54 -8.83 19.37
CA LYS A 443 23.99 -10.03 20.11
C LYS A 443 24.65 -9.74 21.45
N GLU A 444 25.14 -8.54 21.67
CA GLU A 444 25.73 -8.14 22.95
C GLU A 444 24.64 -7.80 23.98
N GLN A 445 23.45 -7.42 23.51
CA GLN A 445 22.34 -6.96 24.35
C GLN A 445 21.20 -7.99 24.43
N ASN A 446 21.01 -8.80 23.38
CA ASN A 446 19.87 -9.70 23.29
C ASN A 446 19.89 -10.91 24.24
N ASN A 447 21.03 -11.20 24.88
CA ASN A 447 21.14 -12.20 25.94
C ASN A 447 20.47 -11.75 27.25
N ILE A 448 20.28 -10.44 27.41
CA ILE A 448 19.63 -9.81 28.57
C ILE A 448 18.40 -9.00 28.13
N PHE A 449 17.72 -9.44 27.05
CA PHE A 449 16.54 -8.75 26.55
C PHE A 449 15.45 -8.68 27.61
N GLN A 450 14.92 -7.49 27.86
CA GLN A 450 13.87 -7.24 28.82
C GLN A 450 12.64 -6.65 28.13
N ASP A 451 11.53 -7.40 28.12
CA ASP A 451 10.23 -6.92 27.68
C ASP A 451 9.62 -6.06 28.78
N ASN A 452 9.01 -4.92 28.42
CA ASN A 452 8.43 -3.97 29.37
C ASN A 452 7.25 -4.54 30.20
N TYR A 453 6.57 -5.58 29.70
CA TYR A 453 5.51 -6.25 30.42
C TYR A 453 6.03 -7.36 31.33
N ILE A 454 6.99 -8.14 30.81
CA ILE A 454 7.56 -9.28 31.51
C ILE A 454 8.51 -8.82 32.62
N GLU A 455 9.26 -7.72 32.42
CA GLU A 455 10.22 -7.13 33.35
C GLU A 455 11.34 -8.07 33.80
N GLU A 456 11.45 -9.25 33.20
CA GLU A 456 12.50 -10.25 33.47
C GLU A 456 13.36 -10.46 32.23
N GLU A 457 14.65 -10.67 32.45
CA GLU A 457 15.62 -10.91 31.38
C GLU A 457 15.33 -12.24 30.68
N PHE A 458 15.17 -12.18 29.36
CA PHE A 458 14.98 -13.37 28.51
C PHE A 458 16.14 -13.46 27.50
N ASP A 459 16.82 -14.59 27.48
CA ASP A 459 17.94 -14.82 26.55
C ASP A 459 17.45 -15.12 25.14
N LEU A 460 17.63 -14.16 24.23
CA LEU A 460 17.35 -14.27 22.80
C LEU A 460 18.59 -14.65 21.97
N SER A 461 19.77 -14.87 22.57
CA SER A 461 21.02 -15.14 21.85
C SER A 461 20.99 -16.40 20.99
N ASN A 462 20.14 -17.37 21.36
CA ASN A 462 19.93 -18.62 20.62
C ASN A 462 18.88 -18.52 19.51
N VAL A 463 18.15 -17.41 19.41
CA VAL A 463 17.16 -17.16 18.38
C VAL A 463 17.87 -16.84 17.06
N LEU A 464 17.46 -17.52 16.00
CA LEU A 464 17.92 -17.16 14.65
C LEU A 464 16.93 -16.15 14.04
N PHE A 465 17.29 -14.90 14.09
CA PHE A 465 16.50 -13.84 13.44
C PHE A 465 16.75 -13.82 11.93
N ILE A 466 15.68 -13.78 11.17
CA ILE A 466 15.66 -13.56 9.73
C ILE A 466 14.72 -12.39 9.48
N LEU A 467 15.17 -11.41 8.71
CA LEU A 467 14.38 -10.24 8.34
C LEU A 467 13.96 -10.33 6.88
N THR A 468 12.82 -9.73 6.55
CA THR A 468 12.38 -9.62 5.15
C THR A 468 11.87 -8.22 4.84
N GLY A 469 12.16 -7.76 3.65
CA GLY A 469 11.66 -6.49 3.11
C GLY A 469 11.50 -6.56 1.59
N ASN A 470 10.85 -5.57 1.01
CA ASN A 470 10.74 -5.46 -0.44
C ASN A 470 11.72 -4.45 -1.01
N ASP A 471 12.00 -3.37 -0.28
CA ASP A 471 12.91 -2.29 -0.69
C ASP A 471 14.00 -2.06 0.34
N GLU A 472 15.25 -2.23 -0.09
CA GLU A 472 16.42 -1.98 0.74
C GLU A 472 16.59 -0.51 1.15
N LYS A 473 16.14 0.41 0.30
CA LYS A 473 16.30 1.86 0.55
C LYS A 473 15.43 2.36 1.70
N SER A 474 14.33 1.69 1.94
CA SER A 474 13.38 2.02 3.01
C SER A 474 13.79 1.47 4.38
N ILE A 475 14.85 0.67 4.46
CA ILE A 475 15.36 0.14 5.72
C ILE A 475 16.14 1.23 6.46
N PRO A 476 15.88 1.45 7.76
CA PRO A 476 16.65 2.40 8.56
C PRO A 476 18.15 2.11 8.52
N GLY A 477 18.98 3.14 8.31
CA GLY A 477 20.42 2.98 8.12
C GLY A 477 21.11 2.24 9.26
N ALA A 478 20.75 2.53 10.51
CA ALA A 478 21.32 1.87 11.68
C ALA A 478 21.04 0.35 11.73
N LEU A 479 19.89 -0.10 11.22
CA LEU A 479 19.60 -1.52 11.05
C LEU A 479 20.42 -2.10 9.91
N LYS A 480 20.53 -1.38 8.78
CA LYS A 480 21.19 -1.87 7.57
C LYS A 480 22.63 -2.28 7.81
N ASP A 481 23.37 -1.53 8.64
CA ASP A 481 24.78 -1.81 8.97
C ASP A 481 24.99 -3.13 9.71
N ARG A 482 23.93 -3.73 10.29
CA ARG A 482 23.95 -5.00 11.01
C ARG A 482 23.43 -6.19 10.21
N LEU A 483 22.93 -5.92 8.98
CA LEU A 483 22.28 -6.92 8.16
C LEU A 483 23.22 -7.49 7.10
N GLU A 484 23.17 -8.82 6.94
CA GLU A 484 23.62 -9.48 5.72
C GLU A 484 22.47 -9.54 4.73
N ILE A 485 22.51 -8.66 3.74
CA ILE A 485 21.44 -8.51 2.75
C ILE A 485 21.64 -9.52 1.63
N ILE A 486 20.64 -10.37 1.44
CA ILE A 486 20.56 -11.30 0.30
C ILE A 486 19.37 -10.89 -0.57
N HIS A 487 19.69 -10.54 -1.83
CA HIS A 487 18.67 -10.16 -2.81
C HIS A 487 18.04 -11.38 -3.46
N LEU A 488 16.73 -11.52 -3.33
CA LEU A 488 15.93 -12.46 -4.08
C LEU A 488 15.43 -11.79 -5.34
N SER A 489 15.92 -12.22 -6.50
CA SER A 489 15.40 -11.78 -7.77
C SER A 489 14.09 -12.47 -8.14
N GLY A 490 13.39 -11.92 -9.13
CA GLY A 490 12.22 -12.57 -9.72
C GLY A 490 12.58 -13.88 -10.45
N TYR A 491 11.55 -14.66 -10.74
CA TYR A 491 11.68 -15.93 -11.46
C TYR A 491 11.52 -15.77 -12.97
N THR A 492 12.24 -16.57 -13.73
CA THR A 492 12.04 -16.73 -15.17
C THR A 492 10.75 -17.49 -15.45
N VAL A 493 10.29 -17.44 -16.71
CA VAL A 493 9.12 -18.23 -17.14
C VAL A 493 9.35 -19.73 -16.93
N ASN A 494 10.55 -20.23 -17.25
CA ASN A 494 10.91 -21.63 -17.08
C ASN A 494 10.92 -22.04 -15.60
N GLU A 495 11.52 -21.22 -14.73
CA GLU A 495 11.49 -21.47 -13.27
C GLU A 495 10.06 -21.46 -12.73
N LYS A 496 9.20 -20.55 -13.24
CA LYS A 496 7.77 -20.54 -12.87
C LYS A 496 7.04 -21.78 -13.35
N GLU A 497 7.32 -22.25 -14.59
CA GLU A 497 6.77 -23.52 -15.10
C GLU A 497 7.18 -24.71 -14.21
N ASP A 498 8.46 -24.78 -13.85
CA ASP A 498 8.97 -25.82 -12.95
C ASP A 498 8.33 -25.73 -11.55
N MET A 499 8.17 -24.53 -11.02
CA MET A 499 7.50 -24.30 -9.71
C MET A 499 6.03 -24.73 -9.76
N VAL A 500 5.32 -24.44 -10.83
CA VAL A 500 3.92 -24.86 -11.00
C VAL A 500 3.82 -26.38 -11.00
N ASN A 501 4.64 -27.05 -11.81
CA ASN A 501 4.59 -28.49 -11.96
C ASN A 501 5.04 -29.25 -10.71
N ASN A 502 6.14 -28.83 -10.09
CA ASN A 502 6.80 -29.59 -9.04
C ASN A 502 6.31 -29.25 -7.62
N TYR A 503 5.71 -28.06 -7.44
CA TYR A 503 5.36 -27.56 -6.09
C TYR A 503 3.90 -27.09 -5.98
N ILE A 504 3.43 -26.25 -6.91
CA ILE A 504 2.12 -25.59 -6.77
C ILE A 504 0.98 -26.60 -7.05
N ILE A 505 1.02 -27.28 -8.21
CA ILE A 505 0.00 -28.27 -8.56
C ILE A 505 -0.03 -29.42 -7.56
N PRO A 506 1.08 -30.08 -7.19
CA PRO A 506 1.06 -31.17 -6.19
C PRO A 506 0.49 -30.73 -4.85
N ARG A 507 0.84 -29.52 -4.38
CA ARG A 507 0.29 -28.96 -3.14
C ARG A 507 -1.21 -28.78 -3.20
N PHE A 508 -1.75 -28.23 -4.31
CA PHE A 508 -3.21 -28.08 -4.47
C PHE A 508 -3.93 -29.40 -4.65
N LYS A 509 -3.32 -30.39 -5.32
CA LYS A 509 -3.88 -31.76 -5.38
C LYS A 509 -4.05 -32.36 -3.99
N GLU A 510 -3.07 -32.20 -3.12
CA GLU A 510 -3.13 -32.66 -1.73
C GLU A 510 -4.14 -31.82 -0.90
N GLN A 511 -4.09 -30.48 -1.01
CA GLN A 511 -4.96 -29.57 -0.25
C GLN A 511 -6.45 -29.79 -0.54
N TYR A 512 -6.79 -30.04 -1.80
CA TYR A 512 -8.18 -30.21 -2.25
C TYR A 512 -8.58 -31.70 -2.34
N ASN A 513 -7.66 -32.62 -2.04
CA ASN A 513 -7.86 -34.07 -2.21
C ASN A 513 -8.38 -34.43 -3.60
N PHE A 514 -7.85 -33.78 -4.63
CA PHE A 514 -8.26 -33.91 -6.02
C PHE A 514 -7.03 -34.16 -6.91
N SER A 515 -6.78 -35.46 -7.25
CA SER A 515 -5.58 -35.91 -7.96
C SER A 515 -5.68 -35.83 -9.48
N ASP A 516 -6.91 -35.96 -10.02
CA ASP A 516 -7.16 -36.23 -11.44
C ASP A 516 -7.31 -34.96 -12.29
N ILE A 517 -6.44 -33.97 -12.03
CA ILE A 517 -6.29 -32.76 -12.83
C ILE A 517 -4.86 -32.71 -13.39
N GLU A 518 -4.76 -32.47 -14.69
CA GLU A 518 -3.51 -32.30 -15.42
C GLU A 518 -3.52 -30.99 -16.17
N PHE A 519 -2.40 -30.26 -16.12
CA PHE A 519 -2.21 -29.04 -16.87
C PHE A 519 -1.23 -29.30 -18.03
N THR A 520 -1.58 -28.88 -19.23
CA THR A 520 -0.64 -28.93 -20.36
C THR A 520 0.45 -27.88 -20.18
N LYS A 521 1.61 -28.10 -20.80
CA LYS A 521 2.70 -27.12 -20.78
C LYS A 521 2.27 -25.78 -21.37
N ASN A 522 1.39 -25.78 -22.37
CA ASN A 522 0.87 -24.57 -23.00
C ASN A 522 -0.04 -23.81 -22.03
N SER A 523 -0.96 -24.49 -21.34
CA SER A 523 -1.86 -23.81 -20.39
C SER A 523 -1.10 -23.16 -19.23
N ILE A 524 -0.04 -23.79 -18.72
CA ILE A 524 0.81 -23.21 -17.68
C ILE A 524 1.52 -21.96 -18.22
N LYS A 525 2.13 -22.07 -19.42
CA LYS A 525 2.80 -20.97 -20.07
C LYS A 525 1.86 -19.81 -20.34
N ASP A 526 0.68 -20.07 -20.84
CA ASP A 526 -0.36 -19.06 -21.09
C ASP A 526 -0.83 -18.40 -19.79
N THR A 527 -0.94 -19.16 -18.70
CA THR A 527 -1.23 -18.61 -17.37
C THR A 527 -0.17 -17.62 -16.96
N ILE A 528 1.11 -17.99 -17.08
CA ILE A 528 2.24 -17.12 -16.72
C ILE A 528 2.28 -15.87 -17.60
N MET A 529 2.08 -16.04 -18.92
CA MET A 529 2.25 -14.97 -19.89
C MET A 529 1.07 -14.01 -19.98
N TYR A 530 -0.16 -14.49 -19.85
CA TYR A 530 -1.34 -13.69 -20.15
C TYR A 530 -2.23 -13.37 -18.95
N TYR A 531 -2.01 -14.02 -17.80
CA TYR A 531 -2.82 -13.78 -16.59
C TYR A 531 -2.03 -13.25 -15.42
N THR A 532 -0.68 -13.28 -15.48
CA THR A 532 0.19 -12.76 -14.43
C THR A 532 1.19 -11.73 -14.95
N MET A 533 1.42 -10.67 -14.18
CA MET A 533 2.42 -9.64 -14.49
C MET A 533 3.24 -9.35 -13.23
N GLU A 534 3.82 -10.41 -12.68
CA GLU A 534 4.59 -10.35 -11.44
C GLU A 534 5.96 -10.99 -11.59
N THR A 535 6.93 -10.51 -10.83
CA THR A 535 8.25 -11.13 -10.71
C THR A 535 8.22 -12.42 -9.90
N GLY A 536 7.33 -12.50 -8.93
CA GLY A 536 7.10 -13.66 -8.09
C GLY A 536 6.11 -14.66 -8.67
N VAL A 537 5.48 -15.46 -7.79
CA VAL A 537 4.51 -16.50 -8.13
C VAL A 537 3.18 -16.38 -7.39
N ARG A 538 2.92 -15.25 -6.70
CA ARG A 538 1.74 -15.12 -5.84
C ARG A 538 0.43 -15.01 -6.63
N GLU A 539 0.45 -14.27 -7.73
CA GLU A 539 -0.70 -14.16 -8.63
C GLU A 539 -0.88 -15.46 -9.43
N LEU A 540 0.24 -16.07 -9.83
CA LEU A 540 0.25 -17.36 -10.50
C LEU A 540 -0.37 -18.45 -9.63
N GLU A 541 -0.01 -18.53 -8.34
CA GLU A 541 -0.66 -19.42 -7.38
C GLU A 541 -2.17 -19.18 -7.31
N ARG A 542 -2.61 -17.91 -7.27
CA ARG A 542 -4.04 -17.56 -7.24
C ARG A 542 -4.76 -17.97 -8.52
N CYS A 543 -4.12 -17.84 -9.68
CA CYS A 543 -4.69 -18.29 -10.94
C CYS A 543 -4.87 -19.79 -10.97
N ILE A 544 -3.85 -20.57 -10.60
CA ILE A 544 -3.94 -22.02 -10.53
C ILE A 544 -4.99 -22.46 -9.49
N ASP A 545 -5.01 -21.85 -8.30
CA ASP A 545 -6.02 -22.11 -7.27
C ASP A 545 -7.45 -21.87 -7.80
N SER A 546 -7.67 -20.78 -8.55
CA SER A 546 -8.96 -20.48 -9.17
C SER A 546 -9.39 -21.56 -10.16
N VAL A 547 -8.46 -22.10 -10.94
CA VAL A 547 -8.73 -23.22 -11.85
C VAL A 547 -9.13 -24.46 -11.07
N PHE A 548 -8.39 -24.82 -10.02
CA PHE A 548 -8.75 -25.95 -9.17
C PHE A 548 -10.16 -25.84 -8.61
N ARG A 549 -10.54 -24.67 -8.07
CA ARG A 549 -11.88 -24.44 -7.52
C ARG A 549 -12.97 -24.62 -8.56
N LYS A 550 -12.77 -24.10 -9.77
CA LYS A 550 -13.75 -24.22 -10.87
C LYS A 550 -13.89 -25.67 -11.35
N VAL A 551 -12.76 -26.37 -11.49
CA VAL A 551 -12.76 -27.79 -11.86
C VAL A 551 -13.46 -28.63 -10.81
N ILE A 552 -13.25 -28.38 -9.52
CA ILE A 552 -13.93 -29.10 -8.43
C ILE A 552 -15.44 -28.86 -8.50
N ILE A 553 -15.88 -27.62 -8.69
CA ILE A 553 -17.30 -27.30 -8.84
C ILE A 553 -17.90 -28.04 -10.05
N ASP A 554 -17.20 -28.02 -11.19
CA ASP A 554 -17.66 -28.72 -12.39
C ASP A 554 -17.71 -30.26 -12.18
N SER A 555 -16.72 -30.81 -11.50
CA SER A 555 -16.66 -32.21 -11.11
C SER A 555 -17.86 -32.64 -10.24
N GLU A 556 -18.27 -31.80 -9.29
CA GLU A 556 -19.44 -32.05 -8.43
C GLU A 556 -20.76 -31.95 -9.22
N ILE A 557 -20.84 -31.09 -10.23
CA ILE A 557 -22.04 -30.91 -11.07
C ILE A 557 -22.14 -31.98 -12.14
N THR A 558 -21.04 -32.30 -12.82
CA THR A 558 -21.04 -33.20 -14.00
C THR A 558 -20.74 -34.64 -13.66
N GLY A 559 -20.12 -34.91 -12.49
CA GLY A 559 -19.63 -36.24 -12.10
C GLY A 559 -18.33 -36.66 -12.80
N ASN A 560 -17.72 -35.78 -13.61
CA ASN A 560 -16.45 -36.06 -14.25
C ASN A 560 -15.32 -36.10 -13.21
N LYS A 561 -14.45 -37.10 -13.34
CA LYS A 561 -13.35 -37.31 -12.39
C LYS A 561 -11.99 -36.87 -12.95
N LYS A 562 -11.80 -36.80 -14.27
CA LYS A 562 -10.53 -36.50 -14.91
C LYS A 562 -10.62 -35.23 -15.76
N TYR A 563 -9.71 -34.31 -15.53
CA TYR A 563 -9.64 -33.02 -16.23
C TYR A 563 -8.23 -32.81 -16.80
N VAL A 564 -8.18 -32.44 -18.08
CA VAL A 564 -6.96 -31.98 -18.76
C VAL A 564 -7.17 -30.53 -19.14
N ILE A 565 -6.40 -29.64 -18.53
CA ILE A 565 -6.48 -28.20 -18.76
C ILE A 565 -5.55 -27.85 -19.92
N ASP A 566 -6.09 -27.67 -21.09
CA ASP A 566 -5.36 -27.28 -22.31
C ASP A 566 -5.56 -25.79 -22.61
N ASP A 567 -6.80 -25.33 -22.64
CA ASP A 567 -7.13 -23.90 -22.75
C ASP A 567 -7.48 -23.31 -21.39
N ILE A 568 -6.58 -22.49 -20.88
CA ILE A 568 -6.76 -21.84 -19.57
C ILE A 568 -7.83 -20.74 -19.62
N SER A 569 -8.16 -20.22 -20.80
CA SER A 569 -9.14 -19.14 -20.96
C SER A 569 -10.58 -19.57 -20.61
N GLU A 570 -10.89 -20.85 -20.73
CA GLU A 570 -12.17 -21.43 -20.30
C GLU A 570 -12.40 -21.22 -18.80
N TYR A 571 -11.31 -21.24 -18.01
CA TYR A 571 -11.36 -21.13 -16.55
C TYR A 571 -11.09 -19.71 -16.06
N LEU A 572 -10.16 -18.98 -16.65
CA LEU A 572 -9.76 -17.64 -16.20
C LEU A 572 -10.42 -16.50 -16.97
N GLY A 573 -11.11 -16.80 -18.08
CA GLY A 573 -11.73 -15.82 -18.96
C GLY A 573 -10.71 -15.17 -19.90
N ASN A 574 -11.03 -14.00 -20.44
CA ASN A 574 -10.18 -13.30 -21.40
C ASN A 574 -8.80 -12.98 -20.82
N TYR A 575 -7.79 -13.01 -21.69
CA TYR A 575 -6.41 -12.62 -21.34
C TYR A 575 -6.38 -11.23 -20.68
N LYS A 576 -5.84 -11.16 -19.49
CA LYS A 576 -5.69 -9.90 -18.73
C LYS A 576 -4.59 -9.02 -19.31
N TYR A 577 -3.49 -9.65 -19.69
CA TYR A 577 -2.31 -8.99 -20.21
C TYR A 577 -2.12 -9.42 -21.66
N LYS A 578 -2.34 -8.52 -22.59
CA LYS A 578 -1.86 -8.69 -23.96
C LYS A 578 -0.42 -8.20 -23.93
N TYR A 579 0.54 -9.13 -23.95
CA TYR A 579 1.89 -8.72 -24.28
C TYR A 579 1.81 -7.95 -25.59
N MET A 580 2.30 -6.72 -25.60
CA MET A 580 2.59 -6.05 -26.84
C MET A 580 3.65 -6.88 -27.51
N TYR A 581 3.23 -7.85 -28.34
CA TYR A 581 4.18 -8.47 -29.25
C TYR A 581 4.89 -7.36 -29.97
N ASN A 582 6.22 -7.42 -29.94
CA ASN A 582 7.05 -6.56 -30.74
C ASN A 582 6.46 -6.60 -32.15
N ASP A 583 5.73 -5.56 -32.54
CA ASP A 583 5.24 -5.45 -33.92
C ASP A 583 6.47 -5.65 -34.78
N LYS A 584 6.43 -6.66 -35.65
CA LYS A 584 7.59 -7.09 -36.43
C LYS A 584 8.11 -6.02 -37.43
N GLY A 585 7.61 -4.79 -37.34
CA GLY A 585 7.98 -3.65 -38.16
C GLY A 585 9.04 -2.80 -37.47
N SER A 586 10.15 -2.58 -38.17
CA SER A 586 11.11 -1.55 -37.80
C SER A 586 10.58 -0.19 -38.26
N GLU A 587 10.41 0.73 -37.34
CA GLU A 587 9.86 2.06 -37.61
C GLU A 587 10.90 3.14 -37.31
N VAL A 588 10.83 4.24 -38.07
CA VAL A 588 11.70 5.40 -37.90
C VAL A 588 11.29 6.14 -36.62
N GLY A 589 12.25 6.47 -35.79
CA GLY A 589 11.99 7.19 -34.54
C GLY A 589 11.44 6.32 -33.40
N VAL A 590 11.36 4.99 -33.59
CA VAL A 590 10.85 4.06 -32.56
C VAL A 590 11.96 3.15 -32.07
N VAL A 591 12.15 3.06 -30.74
CA VAL A 591 13.20 2.25 -30.11
C VAL A 591 12.67 1.53 -28.88
N ASN A 592 13.03 0.27 -28.73
CA ASN A 592 12.70 -0.52 -27.55
C ASN A 592 13.62 -0.18 -26.37
N THR A 593 13.04 0.36 -25.32
CA THR A 593 13.70 0.76 -24.08
C THR A 593 13.43 -0.27 -22.99
N LEU A 594 14.47 -0.69 -22.28
CA LEU A 594 14.32 -1.59 -21.13
C LEU A 594 14.20 -0.79 -19.85
N GLY A 595 13.05 -0.91 -19.20
CA GLY A 595 12.75 -0.34 -17.90
C GLY A 595 12.71 -1.37 -16.77
N TYR A 596 12.68 -0.88 -15.55
CA TYR A 596 12.50 -1.67 -14.34
C TYR A 596 11.42 -1.02 -13.46
N THR A 597 10.53 -1.85 -12.93
CA THR A 597 9.47 -1.45 -12.00
C THR A 597 9.52 -2.34 -10.77
N PRO A 598 8.86 -1.97 -9.67
CA PRO A 598 8.71 -2.87 -8.52
C PRO A 598 8.08 -4.23 -8.85
N TYR A 599 7.41 -4.33 -9.99
CA TYR A 599 6.77 -5.55 -10.48
C TYR A 599 7.65 -6.35 -11.47
N GLY A 600 8.84 -5.84 -11.82
CA GLY A 600 9.80 -6.47 -12.71
C GLY A 600 10.25 -5.61 -13.87
N GLY A 601 10.99 -6.24 -14.81
CA GLY A 601 11.39 -5.58 -16.04
C GLY A 601 10.19 -5.27 -16.93
N CYS A 602 10.27 -4.17 -17.66
CA CYS A 602 9.28 -3.80 -18.67
C CYS A 602 9.98 -3.37 -19.97
N LEU A 603 9.37 -3.75 -21.10
CA LEU A 603 9.75 -3.26 -22.42
C LEU A 603 8.84 -2.10 -22.77
N LEU A 604 9.43 -0.95 -23.06
CA LEU A 604 8.72 0.28 -23.40
C LEU A 604 9.18 0.73 -24.79
N LYS A 605 8.27 1.15 -25.64
CA LYS A 605 8.64 1.83 -26.88
C LYS A 605 8.82 3.33 -26.59
N THR A 606 9.98 3.84 -26.97
CA THR A 606 10.27 5.27 -27.01
C THR A 606 10.09 5.73 -28.44
N THR A 607 9.13 6.61 -28.66
CA THR A 607 8.75 7.12 -29.98
C THR A 607 9.07 8.60 -30.06
N SER A 608 9.79 9.00 -31.10
CA SER A 608 10.07 10.40 -31.40
C SER A 608 9.38 10.81 -32.69
N ALA A 609 8.78 11.98 -32.69
CA ALA A 609 8.20 12.62 -33.87
C ALA A 609 8.78 14.03 -34.03
N MET A 610 8.85 14.52 -35.26
CA MET A 610 9.37 15.84 -35.60
C MET A 610 8.42 16.52 -36.57
N TYR A 611 8.15 17.79 -36.39
CA TYR A 611 7.33 18.62 -37.26
C TYR A 611 7.87 20.05 -37.27
N SER A 612 7.54 20.82 -38.28
CA SER A 612 8.01 22.21 -38.43
C SER A 612 7.65 23.03 -37.17
N GLY A 613 8.65 23.75 -36.63
CA GLY A 613 8.49 24.48 -35.37
C GLY A 613 9.68 25.37 -35.06
N ASN A 614 9.91 25.68 -33.80
CA ASN A 614 10.93 26.61 -33.32
C ASN A 614 11.95 25.96 -32.35
N GLY A 615 12.09 24.66 -32.37
CA GLY A 615 13.01 23.91 -31.51
C GLY A 615 12.45 23.53 -30.16
N ASN A 616 11.12 23.57 -29.97
CA ASN A 616 10.48 23.14 -28.72
C ASN A 616 10.51 21.61 -28.56
N ILE A 617 10.50 21.17 -27.30
CA ILE A 617 10.45 19.74 -26.97
C ILE A 617 9.18 19.48 -26.18
N THR A 618 8.32 18.63 -26.72
CA THR A 618 7.10 18.15 -26.05
C THR A 618 7.34 16.74 -25.53
N LEU A 619 7.01 16.50 -24.27
CA LEU A 619 7.22 15.21 -23.60
C LEU A 619 5.89 14.66 -23.10
N THR A 620 5.59 13.41 -23.46
CA THR A 620 4.36 12.72 -23.02
C THR A 620 4.65 11.28 -22.60
N GLY A 621 3.74 10.68 -21.81
CA GLY A 621 3.86 9.29 -21.34
C GLY A 621 3.96 9.11 -19.83
N SER A 622 3.44 10.06 -19.03
CA SER A 622 3.47 10.02 -17.55
C SER A 622 4.89 9.94 -16.98
N LEU A 623 5.71 10.96 -17.31
CA LEU A 623 7.14 11.00 -17.04
C LEU A 623 7.45 11.84 -15.79
N GLY A 624 8.26 11.28 -14.89
CA GLY A 624 8.85 11.99 -13.77
C GLY A 624 9.98 12.95 -14.17
N GLU A 625 10.53 13.68 -13.20
CA GLU A 625 11.51 14.75 -13.45
C GLU A 625 12.82 14.21 -14.02
N VAL A 626 13.32 13.08 -13.51
CA VAL A 626 14.61 12.50 -13.93
C VAL A 626 14.58 12.06 -15.41
N ILE A 627 13.47 11.47 -15.89
CA ILE A 627 13.35 11.14 -17.32
C ILE A 627 13.28 12.43 -18.17
N ARG A 628 12.58 13.45 -17.70
CA ARG A 628 12.51 14.75 -18.39
C ARG A 628 13.89 15.37 -18.53
N GLU A 629 14.68 15.35 -17.45
CA GLU A 629 16.07 15.79 -17.46
C GLU A 629 16.91 14.97 -18.46
N SER A 630 16.76 13.65 -18.47
CA SER A 630 17.47 12.75 -19.41
C SER A 630 17.21 13.10 -20.87
N VAL A 631 16.01 13.58 -21.22
CA VAL A 631 15.72 14.07 -22.58
C VAL A 631 16.51 15.31 -22.91
N TYR A 632 16.65 16.26 -21.99
CA TYR A 632 17.45 17.48 -22.22
C TYR A 632 18.94 17.15 -22.33
N VAL A 633 19.45 16.19 -21.54
CA VAL A 633 20.81 15.67 -21.64
C VAL A 633 21.02 15.01 -23.01
N ALA A 634 20.10 14.17 -23.47
CA ALA A 634 20.13 13.51 -24.77
C ALA A 634 20.17 14.55 -25.91
N MET A 635 19.30 15.52 -25.90
CA MET A 635 19.25 16.61 -26.89
C MET A 635 20.52 17.46 -26.84
N GLY A 636 21.05 17.76 -25.66
CA GLY A 636 22.31 18.47 -25.47
C GLY A 636 23.49 17.71 -26.13
N TYR A 637 23.57 16.38 -25.90
CA TYR A 637 24.58 15.54 -26.51
C TYR A 637 24.50 15.54 -28.04
N ILE A 638 23.31 15.36 -28.62
CA ILE A 638 23.11 15.33 -30.07
C ILE A 638 23.52 16.67 -30.70
N LYS A 639 23.07 17.79 -30.11
CA LYS A 639 23.42 19.15 -30.60
C LYS A 639 24.92 19.42 -30.54
N THR A 640 25.59 19.02 -29.46
CA THR A 640 27.01 19.22 -29.26
C THR A 640 27.87 18.38 -30.24
N ASN A 641 27.41 17.16 -30.55
CA ASN A 641 28.13 16.23 -31.39
C ASN A 641 27.52 16.14 -32.81
N SER A 642 26.74 17.11 -33.23
CA SER A 642 26.02 17.12 -34.50
C SER A 642 26.93 16.85 -35.71
N VAL A 643 28.14 17.39 -35.72
CA VAL A 643 29.14 17.17 -36.79
C VAL A 643 29.59 15.71 -36.86
N ILE A 644 29.86 15.08 -35.71
CA ILE A 644 30.30 13.68 -35.64
C ILE A 644 29.12 12.74 -36.00
N LEU A 645 27.93 13.11 -35.64
CA LEU A 645 26.69 12.38 -35.91
C LEU A 645 26.15 12.63 -37.32
N ASP A 646 26.82 13.50 -38.08
CA ASP A 646 26.39 13.90 -39.44
C ASP A 646 24.93 14.40 -39.44
N ILE A 647 24.65 15.40 -38.58
CA ILE A 647 23.32 16.03 -38.40
C ILE A 647 23.46 17.55 -38.62
N ASP A 648 22.60 18.13 -39.47
CA ASP A 648 22.55 19.58 -39.64
C ASP A 648 21.87 20.23 -38.41
N ASN A 649 22.56 21.18 -37.80
CA ASN A 649 22.05 21.91 -36.64
C ASN A 649 20.79 22.75 -36.91
N LYS A 650 20.45 23.01 -38.19
CA LYS A 650 19.20 23.67 -38.56
C LYS A 650 17.98 22.87 -38.16
N VAL A 651 18.08 21.53 -38.17
CA VAL A 651 16.98 20.63 -37.78
C VAL A 651 16.45 20.98 -36.39
N PHE A 652 17.31 21.36 -35.46
CA PHE A 652 16.92 21.71 -34.08
C PHE A 652 16.34 23.12 -33.91
N LYS A 653 16.44 23.98 -34.94
CA LYS A 653 15.90 25.33 -34.93
C LYS A 653 14.59 25.44 -35.72
N GLU A 654 14.43 24.60 -36.72
CA GLU A 654 13.32 24.65 -37.67
C GLU A 654 12.23 23.63 -37.39
N ASN A 655 12.47 22.72 -36.41
CA ASN A 655 11.51 21.68 -36.05
C ASN A 655 11.31 21.60 -34.54
N ASP A 656 10.08 21.31 -34.15
CA ASP A 656 9.71 20.88 -32.80
C ASP A 656 9.80 19.37 -32.72
N PHE A 657 10.17 18.86 -31.52
CA PHE A 657 10.32 17.44 -31.24
C PHE A 657 9.27 16.98 -30.24
N HIS A 658 8.57 15.91 -30.55
CA HIS A 658 7.65 15.27 -29.61
C HIS A 658 8.18 13.87 -29.28
N ILE A 659 8.51 13.65 -28.01
CA ILE A 659 9.00 12.38 -27.51
C ILE A 659 7.92 11.78 -26.62
N HIS A 660 7.55 10.55 -26.93
CA HIS A 660 6.51 9.82 -26.25
C HIS A 660 7.04 8.47 -25.73
N PHE A 661 6.79 8.18 -24.47
CA PHE A 661 6.95 6.84 -23.92
C PHE A 661 5.59 6.16 -23.86
N GLU A 662 5.46 5.01 -24.49
CA GLU A 662 4.21 4.25 -24.49
C GLU A 662 3.79 3.82 -23.07
N SER A 663 2.53 3.37 -22.93
CA SER A 663 1.92 3.01 -21.63
C SER A 663 1.77 4.21 -20.67
N GLY A 664 1.05 5.25 -21.12
CA GLY A 664 0.82 6.50 -20.35
C GLY A 664 0.12 6.33 -19.00
N SER A 665 -0.51 5.17 -18.74
CA SER A 665 -1.13 4.84 -17.45
C SER A 665 -0.12 4.48 -16.35
N VAL A 666 1.14 4.20 -16.71
CA VAL A 666 2.20 3.82 -15.77
C VAL A 666 3.15 4.99 -15.61
N PHE A 667 3.34 5.47 -14.38
CA PHE A 667 4.34 6.48 -14.06
C PHE A 667 5.75 5.93 -14.28
N LYS A 668 6.59 6.71 -14.95
CA LYS A 668 7.95 6.33 -15.32
C LYS A 668 8.94 7.31 -14.74
N GLU A 669 9.96 6.76 -14.07
CA GLU A 669 11.02 7.54 -13.43
C GLU A 669 12.38 6.84 -13.67
N GLY A 670 13.46 7.62 -13.69
CA GLY A 670 14.83 7.13 -13.77
C GLY A 670 15.55 7.42 -15.10
N PRO A 671 16.89 7.49 -15.09
CA PRO A 671 17.72 7.93 -16.23
C PRO A 671 18.02 6.81 -17.24
N SER A 672 17.62 5.56 -16.97
CA SER A 672 18.05 4.37 -17.72
C SER A 672 17.57 4.29 -19.19
N GLY A 673 16.67 5.18 -19.59
CA GLY A 673 16.19 5.31 -20.98
C GLY A 673 17.04 6.23 -21.88
N GLY A 674 18.09 6.85 -21.34
CA GLY A 674 18.87 7.88 -22.05
C GLY A 674 19.46 7.41 -23.38
N VAL A 675 20.01 6.20 -23.44
CA VAL A 675 20.57 5.61 -24.68
C VAL A 675 19.48 5.43 -25.74
N ALA A 676 18.31 4.93 -25.35
CA ALA A 676 17.20 4.72 -26.26
C ALA A 676 16.61 6.05 -26.77
N LEU A 677 16.55 7.07 -25.92
CA LEU A 677 16.13 8.43 -26.28
C LEU A 677 16.99 9.00 -27.40
N ILE A 678 18.32 9.00 -27.23
CA ILE A 678 19.21 9.49 -28.26
C ILE A 678 19.01 8.71 -29.54
N THR A 679 18.96 7.39 -29.47
CA THR A 679 18.83 6.52 -30.65
C THR A 679 17.51 6.77 -31.39
N SER A 680 16.40 6.99 -30.66
CA SER A 680 15.09 7.32 -31.24
C SER A 680 15.13 8.67 -31.97
N ILE A 681 15.74 9.68 -31.39
CA ILE A 681 15.84 11.02 -31.99
C ILE A 681 16.76 10.97 -33.22
N ILE A 682 17.91 10.28 -33.18
CA ILE A 682 18.82 10.17 -34.32
C ILE A 682 18.18 9.34 -35.43
N SER A 683 17.49 8.24 -35.10
CA SER A 683 16.72 7.45 -36.07
C SER A 683 15.72 8.33 -36.82
N LEU A 684 15.00 9.19 -36.10
CA LEU A 684 14.06 10.14 -36.69
C LEU A 684 14.74 11.15 -37.64
N ILE A 685 15.81 11.79 -37.16
CA ILE A 685 16.50 12.82 -37.94
C ILE A 685 17.15 12.22 -39.20
N LYS A 686 17.74 11.04 -39.11
CA LYS A 686 18.38 10.32 -40.24
C LYS A 686 17.40 9.55 -41.11
N ASN A 687 16.13 9.50 -40.72
CA ASN A 687 15.09 8.71 -41.39
C ASN A 687 15.52 7.24 -41.59
N LYS A 688 16.20 6.65 -40.57
CA LYS A 688 16.69 5.27 -40.58
C LYS A 688 15.97 4.48 -39.45
N PRO A 689 15.19 3.45 -39.80
CA PRO A 689 14.49 2.66 -38.78
C PRO A 689 15.49 1.80 -37.99
N ILE A 690 15.18 1.59 -36.71
CA ILE A 690 15.90 0.68 -35.82
C ILE A 690 15.20 -0.67 -35.82
N ASP A 691 15.98 -1.75 -35.88
CA ASP A 691 15.44 -3.11 -35.86
C ASP A 691 14.66 -3.36 -34.57
N SER A 692 13.40 -3.76 -34.70
CA SER A 692 12.51 -4.08 -33.56
C SER A 692 13.03 -5.23 -32.68
N ASN A 693 13.96 -6.05 -33.16
CA ASN A 693 14.65 -7.09 -32.36
C ASN A 693 15.79 -6.56 -31.50
N ILE A 694 16.02 -5.25 -31.51
CA ILE A 694 17.04 -4.58 -30.68
C ILE A 694 16.35 -3.87 -29.50
N SER A 695 16.95 -3.98 -28.35
CA SER A 695 16.60 -3.16 -27.19
C SER A 695 17.84 -2.60 -26.49
N MET A 696 17.67 -1.57 -25.71
CA MET A 696 18.79 -0.93 -25.05
C MET A 696 18.42 -0.35 -23.70
N THR A 697 19.42 -0.21 -22.84
CA THR A 697 19.32 0.49 -21.55
C THR A 697 20.66 1.14 -21.23
N GLY A 698 20.62 2.26 -20.54
CA GLY A 698 21.81 2.99 -20.11
C GLY A 698 21.48 4.44 -19.84
N GLU A 699 22.11 5.00 -18.82
CA GLU A 699 22.10 6.43 -18.57
C GLU A 699 23.17 7.09 -19.44
N ILE A 700 22.89 8.26 -19.97
CA ILE A 700 23.82 8.99 -20.84
C ILE A 700 24.26 10.30 -20.21
N THR A 701 25.53 10.62 -20.36
CA THR A 701 26.09 11.92 -19.99
C THR A 701 26.17 12.87 -21.19
N LEU A 702 26.28 14.17 -20.92
CA LEU A 702 26.49 15.20 -21.96
C LEU A 702 27.71 14.96 -22.84
N ARG A 703 28.66 14.12 -22.41
CA ARG A 703 29.87 13.75 -23.17
C ARG A 703 29.76 12.40 -23.91
N GLY A 704 28.57 11.76 -23.83
CA GLY A 704 28.31 10.49 -24.50
C GLY A 704 28.80 9.25 -23.76
N LYS A 705 29.36 9.40 -22.54
CA LYS A 705 29.67 8.25 -21.68
C LYS A 705 28.35 7.62 -21.21
N ILE A 706 28.31 6.30 -21.26
CA ILE A 706 27.16 5.52 -20.81
C ILE A 706 27.43 5.02 -19.39
N LEU A 707 26.54 5.34 -18.45
CA LEU A 707 26.65 4.98 -17.05
C LEU A 707 25.84 3.71 -16.74
N PRO A 708 26.24 2.95 -15.71
CA PRO A 708 25.57 1.74 -15.30
C PRO A 708 24.15 2.01 -14.76
N VAL A 709 23.27 1.03 -14.90
CA VAL A 709 21.87 1.11 -14.49
C VAL A 709 21.47 -0.10 -13.66
N GLY A 710 20.47 0.07 -12.81
CA GLY A 710 19.93 -1.02 -11.98
C GLY A 710 18.97 -1.96 -12.72
N GLY A 711 18.69 -3.13 -12.12
CA GLY A 711 17.70 -4.09 -12.60
C GLY A 711 18.09 -4.80 -13.91
N ILE A 712 19.37 -5.05 -14.12
CA ILE A 712 19.88 -5.65 -15.37
C ILE A 712 19.31 -7.03 -15.62
N LYS A 713 19.21 -7.86 -14.56
CA LYS A 713 18.65 -9.21 -14.70
C LYS A 713 17.20 -9.17 -15.18
N GLU A 714 16.38 -8.36 -14.57
CA GLU A 714 14.97 -8.18 -14.90
C GLU A 714 14.79 -7.59 -16.31
N LYS A 715 15.64 -6.65 -16.69
CA LYS A 715 15.66 -6.05 -18.04
C LYS A 715 16.00 -7.08 -19.11
N ILE A 716 16.99 -7.92 -18.87
CA ILE A 716 17.36 -9.00 -19.80
C ILE A 716 16.25 -10.04 -19.89
N LEU A 717 15.64 -10.42 -18.77
CA LEU A 717 14.54 -11.38 -18.76
C LEU A 717 13.34 -10.89 -19.57
N VAL A 718 12.94 -9.63 -19.41
CA VAL A 718 11.82 -9.09 -20.20
C VAL A 718 12.17 -9.00 -21.69
N ALA A 719 13.41 -8.71 -22.05
CA ALA A 719 13.85 -8.71 -23.44
C ALA A 719 13.77 -10.11 -24.06
N ILE A 720 14.20 -11.14 -23.33
CA ILE A 720 14.08 -12.54 -23.74
C ILE A 720 12.61 -12.92 -23.96
N ASN A 721 11.76 -12.59 -23.02
CA ASN A 721 10.32 -12.89 -23.08
C ASN A 721 9.62 -12.19 -24.26
N ASN A 722 10.13 -11.04 -24.71
CA ASN A 722 9.63 -10.31 -25.87
C ASN A 722 10.38 -10.65 -27.18
N ASN A 723 11.13 -11.75 -27.21
CA ASN A 723 11.87 -12.23 -28.38
C ASN A 723 12.91 -11.25 -28.95
N ILE A 724 13.43 -10.35 -28.13
CA ILE A 724 14.52 -9.46 -28.50
C ILE A 724 15.77 -10.33 -28.75
N LYS A 725 16.52 -10.01 -29.85
CA LYS A 725 17.71 -10.75 -30.25
C LYS A 725 19.02 -10.10 -29.83
N THR A 726 19.02 -8.77 -29.70
CA THR A 726 20.22 -8.02 -29.34
C THR A 726 19.87 -6.98 -28.24
N ILE A 727 20.68 -6.97 -27.19
CA ILE A 727 20.56 -5.99 -26.11
C ILE A 727 21.85 -5.20 -25.99
N TYR A 728 21.73 -3.86 -25.92
CA TYR A 728 22.86 -2.98 -25.60
C TYR A 728 22.80 -2.61 -24.12
N VAL A 729 23.91 -2.87 -23.43
CA VAL A 729 24.01 -2.71 -21.94
C VAL A 729 25.30 -1.93 -21.64
N PRO A 730 25.33 -1.06 -20.62
CA PRO A 730 26.55 -0.38 -20.21
C PRO A 730 27.67 -1.38 -19.87
N ILE A 731 28.90 -1.05 -20.20
CA ILE A 731 30.06 -1.92 -19.95
C ILE A 731 30.25 -2.17 -18.43
N ASP A 732 29.95 -1.16 -17.62
CA ASP A 732 30.09 -1.24 -16.16
C ASP A 732 29.10 -2.23 -15.52
N ASN A 733 28.00 -2.60 -16.23
CA ASN A 733 27.07 -3.65 -15.81
C ASN A 733 27.50 -5.08 -16.24
N LYS A 734 28.73 -5.24 -16.72
CA LYS A 734 29.24 -6.57 -17.15
C LYS A 734 29.30 -7.58 -15.98
N ALA A 735 29.52 -7.09 -14.77
CA ALA A 735 29.48 -7.93 -13.57
C ALA A 735 28.09 -8.48 -13.32
N ASP A 736 27.07 -7.61 -13.37
CA ASP A 736 25.65 -7.98 -13.14
C ASP A 736 25.17 -9.02 -14.17
N VAL A 737 25.62 -8.87 -15.43
CA VAL A 737 25.28 -9.83 -16.50
C VAL A 737 25.95 -11.18 -16.26
N LYS A 738 27.16 -11.23 -15.70
CA LYS A 738 27.84 -12.49 -15.37
C LYS A 738 27.18 -13.29 -14.26
N GLU A 739 26.45 -12.62 -13.38
CA GLU A 739 25.65 -13.26 -12.31
C GLU A 739 24.41 -13.98 -12.87
N ILE A 740 24.00 -13.68 -14.11
CA ILE A 740 22.87 -14.35 -14.74
C ILE A 740 23.33 -15.71 -15.30
N SER A 741 22.57 -16.76 -15.01
CA SER A 741 22.83 -18.10 -15.53
C SER A 741 23.00 -18.12 -17.05
N LYS A 742 24.02 -18.82 -17.54
CA LYS A 742 24.31 -18.91 -18.98
C LYS A 742 23.15 -19.52 -19.78
N ASP A 743 22.38 -20.39 -19.16
CA ASP A 743 21.21 -21.02 -19.79
C ASP A 743 20.09 -20.02 -20.06
N ILE A 744 19.96 -19.01 -19.23
CA ILE A 744 18.97 -17.94 -19.39
C ILE A 744 19.33 -17.03 -20.59
N ILE A 745 20.61 -16.69 -20.72
CA ILE A 745 21.10 -15.76 -21.76
C ILE A 745 21.31 -16.48 -23.12
N LYS A 746 21.10 -17.79 -23.17
CA LYS A 746 21.29 -18.58 -24.39
C LYS A 746 20.29 -18.14 -25.45
N GLY A 747 20.82 -17.62 -26.59
CA GLY A 747 20.01 -17.18 -27.74
C GLY A 747 19.81 -15.67 -27.84
N ILE A 748 20.34 -14.87 -26.90
CA ILE A 748 20.34 -13.41 -26.99
C ILE A 748 21.77 -12.88 -27.09
N LYS A 749 22.00 -11.88 -27.96
CA LYS A 749 23.28 -11.23 -28.09
C LYS A 749 23.36 -10.00 -27.20
N ILE A 750 24.23 -10.03 -26.21
CA ILE A 750 24.47 -8.89 -25.33
C ILE A 750 25.69 -8.13 -25.82
N LYS A 751 25.50 -6.85 -26.16
CA LYS A 751 26.56 -5.94 -26.57
C LYS A 751 26.82 -4.91 -25.47
N TYR A 752 28.08 -4.84 -25.06
CA TYR A 752 28.53 -3.88 -24.05
C TYR A 752 28.98 -2.60 -24.71
N ILE A 753 28.55 -1.46 -24.19
CA ILE A 753 28.85 -0.13 -24.71
C ILE A 753 29.34 0.77 -23.56
N ASN A 754 30.43 1.51 -23.86
CA ASN A 754 30.98 2.50 -22.92
C ASN A 754 30.66 3.94 -23.36
N ASN A 755 30.59 4.17 -24.69
CA ASN A 755 30.26 5.47 -25.27
C ASN A 755 29.16 5.31 -26.31
N TYR A 756 28.31 6.31 -26.44
CA TYR A 756 27.21 6.28 -27.40
C TYR A 756 27.68 6.15 -28.87
N LEU A 757 28.86 6.67 -29.23
CA LEU A 757 29.41 6.55 -30.58
C LEU A 757 29.65 5.08 -30.99
N GLU A 758 29.93 4.19 -30.05
CA GLU A 758 30.04 2.75 -30.34
C GLU A 758 28.73 2.19 -30.86
N LEU A 759 27.64 2.53 -30.17
CA LEU A 759 26.28 2.14 -30.54
C LEU A 759 25.86 2.82 -31.86
N TYR A 760 26.16 4.10 -32.00
CA TYR A 760 25.87 4.85 -33.22
C TYR A 760 26.50 4.19 -34.45
N ASN A 761 27.80 3.87 -34.41
CA ASN A 761 28.51 3.21 -35.52
C ASN A 761 27.99 1.79 -35.83
N ASP A 762 27.35 1.13 -34.85
CA ASP A 762 26.80 -0.20 -35.03
C ASP A 762 25.37 -0.17 -35.62
N LEU A 763 24.63 0.93 -35.42
CA LEU A 763 23.25 1.05 -35.87
C LEU A 763 23.06 1.96 -37.10
N PHE A 764 23.88 2.99 -37.24
CA PHE A 764 23.78 4.01 -38.30
C PHE A 764 24.97 3.97 -39.27
#